data_8ee6f5527b8847e186c1b61285116ba1
#
_entry.id   8ee6f5527b8847e186c1b61285116ba1
#
_cell.length_a   1.000
_cell.length_b   1.000
_cell.length_c   1.000
_cell.angle_alpha   90.00
_cell.angle_beta   90.00
_cell.angle_gamma   90.00
#
_symmetry.space_group_name_H-M   'P 1'
#
loop_
_entity.id
_entity.type
_entity.pdbx_description
1 polymer ?
#
loop_
_entity_poly.entity_id
_entity_poly.type
_entity_poly.pdbx_seq_one_letter_code
_entity_poly.pdbx_strand_id
1 'polypeptide(L)'
;GTAAHLSVFESLFNTLRAMRDEGYSVELPESHEALRDAVLSGNANQFGAEANVHYRIPVDDHVRSEPWLNEIEAQWGPAPGKELTDGQHLFILGESFGNVLVGIQPSIGYEGDPMRLLFEGGLAPTHAFSAFYRWIREGYGADAVLHFGTHGSLEFMPGKQVGLSSACWPDRLIADLPNVYLYAANNPSEGLIAKRRAASTLVSYLTPPVTHSDLYRHYVDLRASIDHWRQRPAEMTQDAEQTMVDTVLAIAAQCELCEEGTQWPLEQWSTNMMALRDRLDEIEQALIPFGLHVVGEPMKPADRAELVSAMAEAGGAQTVSPAQLASAIEDGELSALPDLLAEHMPESEKNDTETLATTLRDASHILEEDHELKALLRALDGRFISPVKGGDVLRAPDILPTGRNVHGFDPYRLPAGLAQAEGHRQADQLLARHQSETGSLPESVALVLWGTDNLKTEGVSIAQALALLGAEARQDSYGRLVGAKLTPLASLGRPRIDVLVTLSGIFRDLLPTQTQLLAEATWLAATADEDPEENFVRKHVLAYQAEHGGDIEAAALRVFSNAEGAYGSNVNYLLDSGRWEEEEELADCYTQRKGFAYDRHGKVSKQSSLLNRVLEDVELTYQNLDSVELGITTVDHYFGTLGGISSAVHRARGERVPVYIADHTTGGAGRVRTLNEQVALETRTRLLNPKWYESMLDHGYEGVRQIEAHVTNTMGWSATTGDVS
;
A
#
# COMPACT_ATOMS: atom_id res chain seq x y z
N GLY A 1 -1.14 -10.90 -6.15
CA GLY A 1 -0.96 -9.81 -5.23
C GLY A 1 -1.56 -10.05 -3.88
N THR A 2 -0.72 -10.03 -2.87
CA THR A 2 -1.16 -10.18 -1.47
C THR A 2 -1.74 -8.88 -0.89
N ALA A 3 -1.46 -7.75 -1.51
CA ALA A 3 -1.77 -6.41 -0.98
C ALA A 3 -3.27 -6.07 -0.87
N ALA A 4 -4.14 -6.82 -1.51
CA ALA A 4 -5.58 -6.55 -1.52
C ALA A 4 -6.43 -7.63 -0.84
N HIS A 5 -5.81 -8.59 -0.16
CA HIS A 5 -6.47 -9.59 0.71
C HIS A 5 -7.69 -10.28 0.09
N LEU A 6 -7.63 -10.67 -1.19
CA LEU A 6 -8.70 -11.39 -1.89
C LEU A 6 -8.49 -12.91 -1.78
N SER A 7 -9.51 -13.66 -1.38
CA SER A 7 -9.59 -15.10 -1.55
C SER A 7 -9.95 -15.42 -3.00
N VAL A 8 -8.93 -15.70 -3.83
CA VAL A 8 -9.08 -15.74 -5.30
C VAL A 8 -9.87 -16.95 -5.74
N PHE A 9 -9.52 -18.17 -5.29
CA PHE A 9 -10.18 -19.38 -5.77
C PHE A 9 -11.61 -19.51 -5.26
N GLU A 10 -11.88 -19.09 -4.04
CA GLU A 10 -13.22 -19.06 -3.47
C GLU A 10 -14.13 -18.07 -4.21
N SER A 11 -13.62 -16.84 -4.42
CA SER A 11 -14.31 -15.81 -5.20
C SER A 11 -14.54 -16.23 -6.66
N LEU A 12 -13.55 -16.87 -7.27
CA LEU A 12 -13.65 -17.39 -8.64
C LEU A 12 -14.69 -18.52 -8.75
N PHE A 13 -14.73 -19.42 -7.76
CA PHE A 13 -15.75 -20.48 -7.68
C PHE A 13 -17.16 -19.89 -7.60
N ASN A 14 -17.37 -18.87 -6.76
CA ASN A 14 -18.63 -18.14 -6.65
C ASN A 14 -19.00 -17.47 -7.97
N THR A 15 -18.02 -16.90 -8.68
CA THR A 15 -18.23 -16.28 -9.99
C THR A 15 -18.67 -17.32 -11.03
N LEU A 16 -17.99 -18.49 -11.11
CA LEU A 16 -18.37 -19.56 -12.02
C LEU A 16 -19.79 -20.10 -11.71
N ARG A 17 -20.13 -20.24 -10.42
CA ARG A 17 -21.45 -20.64 -9.98
C ARG A 17 -22.53 -19.65 -10.44
N ALA A 18 -22.29 -18.37 -10.23
CA ALA A 18 -23.23 -17.33 -10.65
C ALA A 18 -23.36 -17.22 -12.18
N MET A 19 -22.26 -17.39 -12.93
CA MET A 19 -22.32 -17.48 -14.39
C MET A 19 -23.21 -18.64 -14.85
N ARG A 20 -23.03 -19.84 -14.27
CA ARG A 20 -23.89 -20.98 -14.56
C ARG A 20 -25.36 -20.69 -14.26
N ASP A 21 -25.65 -20.08 -13.11
CA ASP A 21 -27.02 -19.79 -12.67
C ASP A 21 -27.69 -18.71 -13.54
N GLU A 22 -26.91 -17.84 -14.18
CA GLU A 22 -27.35 -16.88 -15.20
C GLU A 22 -27.41 -17.48 -16.64
N GLY A 23 -27.10 -18.76 -16.79
CA GLY A 23 -27.27 -19.47 -18.05
C GLY A 23 -26.03 -19.59 -18.93
N TYR A 24 -24.85 -19.18 -18.44
CA TYR A 24 -23.60 -19.49 -19.13
C TYR A 24 -23.33 -20.99 -19.11
N SER A 25 -22.68 -21.49 -20.16
CA SER A 25 -22.28 -22.91 -20.23
C SER A 25 -21.02 -23.13 -19.39
N VAL A 26 -21.22 -23.40 -18.11
CA VAL A 26 -20.15 -23.64 -17.11
C VAL A 26 -20.26 -25.04 -16.53
N GLU A 27 -19.18 -25.81 -16.57
CA GLU A 27 -19.01 -27.05 -15.85
C GLU A 27 -18.42 -26.74 -14.47
N LEU A 28 -19.30 -26.56 -13.47
CA LEU A 28 -18.87 -26.14 -12.13
C LEU A 28 -18.17 -27.31 -11.41
N PRO A 29 -16.93 -27.08 -10.87
CA PRO A 29 -16.26 -28.04 -10.00
C PRO A 29 -17.06 -28.34 -8.71
N GLU A 30 -16.71 -29.42 -8.00
CA GLU A 30 -17.39 -29.81 -6.76
C GLU A 30 -17.16 -28.79 -5.62
N SER A 31 -15.99 -28.15 -5.60
CA SER A 31 -15.61 -27.14 -4.61
C SER A 31 -14.54 -26.18 -5.14
N HIS A 32 -14.23 -25.13 -4.39
CA HIS A 32 -13.15 -24.20 -4.73
C HIS A 32 -11.75 -24.86 -4.64
N GLU A 33 -11.57 -25.85 -3.75
CA GLU A 33 -10.34 -26.66 -3.71
C GLU A 33 -10.22 -27.53 -4.97
N ALA A 34 -11.33 -28.13 -5.44
CA ALA A 34 -11.32 -28.90 -6.68
C ALA A 34 -11.01 -27.98 -7.88
N LEU A 35 -11.54 -26.77 -7.91
CA LEU A 35 -11.19 -25.73 -8.88
C LEU A 35 -9.69 -25.43 -8.85
N ARG A 36 -9.15 -25.13 -7.66
CA ARG A 36 -7.73 -24.86 -7.47
C ARG A 36 -6.85 -26.00 -7.95
N ASP A 37 -7.17 -27.22 -7.54
CA ASP A 37 -6.38 -28.41 -7.86
C ASP A 37 -6.42 -28.72 -9.36
N ALA A 38 -7.55 -28.51 -10.04
CA ALA A 38 -7.64 -28.63 -11.49
C ALA A 38 -6.76 -27.61 -12.21
N VAL A 39 -6.74 -26.36 -11.76
CA VAL A 39 -5.96 -25.28 -12.38
C VAL A 39 -4.47 -25.38 -12.06
N LEU A 40 -4.09 -25.66 -10.81
CA LEU A 40 -2.69 -25.63 -10.38
C LEU A 40 -1.97 -26.97 -10.52
N SER A 41 -2.66 -28.07 -10.30
CA SER A 41 -2.01 -29.39 -10.29
C SER A 41 -2.17 -30.13 -11.62
N GLY A 42 -3.38 -30.55 -11.97
CA GLY A 42 -3.69 -31.23 -13.22
C GLY A 42 -2.58 -32.11 -13.77
N ASN A 43 -2.10 -31.80 -14.98
CA ASN A 43 -1.00 -32.49 -15.65
C ASN A 43 0.37 -31.81 -15.47
N ALA A 44 0.48 -30.82 -14.57
CA ALA A 44 1.69 -29.99 -14.37
C ALA A 44 2.97 -30.83 -14.26
N ASN A 45 2.95 -31.86 -13.42
CA ASN A 45 4.12 -32.75 -13.22
C ASN A 45 4.53 -33.51 -14.50
N GLN A 46 3.58 -33.84 -15.39
CA GLN A 46 3.88 -34.52 -16.65
C GLN A 46 4.72 -33.65 -17.59
N PHE A 47 4.49 -32.33 -17.57
CA PHE A 47 5.16 -31.36 -18.43
C PHE A 47 6.29 -30.59 -17.74
N GLY A 48 6.48 -30.80 -16.44
CA GLY A 48 7.41 -30.00 -15.63
C GLY A 48 7.01 -28.52 -15.57
N ALA A 49 5.69 -28.25 -15.64
CA ALA A 49 5.13 -26.91 -15.61
C ALA A 49 4.70 -26.54 -14.18
N GLU A 50 4.52 -25.26 -13.93
CA GLU A 50 4.10 -24.70 -12.62
C GLU A 50 2.62 -24.96 -12.32
N ALA A 51 1.82 -25.23 -13.39
CA ALA A 51 0.39 -25.44 -13.29
C ALA A 51 -0.10 -26.33 -14.44
N ASN A 52 -1.40 -26.66 -14.45
CA ASN A 52 -2.01 -27.49 -15.48
C ASN A 52 -1.80 -26.89 -16.88
N VAL A 53 -1.28 -27.69 -17.81
CA VAL A 53 -1.07 -27.29 -19.21
C VAL A 53 -2.34 -27.60 -20.01
N HIS A 54 -3.14 -26.58 -20.25
CA HIS A 54 -4.38 -26.68 -21.00
C HIS A 54 -4.15 -26.85 -22.49
N TYR A 55 -3.21 -26.09 -23.06
CA TYR A 55 -2.92 -26.16 -24.49
C TYR A 55 -1.42 -26.01 -24.75
N ARG A 56 -0.96 -26.57 -25.89
CA ARG A 56 0.46 -26.54 -26.31
C ARG A 56 0.52 -25.98 -27.71
N ILE A 57 1.04 -24.74 -27.85
CA ILE A 57 1.21 -24.07 -29.14
C ILE A 57 2.52 -24.54 -29.76
N PRO A 58 2.53 -25.20 -30.96
CA PRO A 58 3.78 -25.51 -31.64
C PRO A 58 4.59 -24.24 -31.92
N VAL A 59 5.92 -24.28 -31.72
CA VAL A 59 6.80 -23.13 -31.93
C VAL A 59 6.70 -22.61 -33.37
N ASP A 60 6.61 -23.51 -34.37
CA ASP A 60 6.44 -23.11 -35.77
C ASP A 60 5.15 -22.33 -36.02
N ASP A 61 4.08 -22.64 -35.29
CA ASP A 61 2.81 -21.91 -35.39
C ASP A 61 2.93 -20.53 -34.73
N HIS A 62 3.62 -20.44 -33.59
CA HIS A 62 3.93 -19.16 -32.94
C HIS A 62 4.76 -18.26 -33.88
N VAL A 63 5.85 -18.78 -34.41
CA VAL A 63 6.74 -18.02 -35.33
C VAL A 63 5.98 -17.49 -36.55
N ARG A 64 5.08 -18.31 -37.14
CA ARG A 64 4.30 -17.90 -38.32
C ARG A 64 3.23 -16.88 -38.05
N SER A 65 2.64 -16.91 -36.85
CA SER A 65 1.46 -16.11 -36.52
C SER A 65 1.75 -14.91 -35.63
N GLU A 66 2.99 -14.75 -35.10
CA GLU A 66 3.34 -13.65 -34.24
C GLU A 66 3.73 -12.39 -35.04
N PRO A 67 2.89 -11.35 -35.09
CA PRO A 67 3.18 -10.16 -35.91
C PRO A 67 4.39 -9.36 -35.41
N TRP A 68 4.73 -9.49 -34.13
CA TRP A 68 5.76 -8.73 -33.44
C TRP A 68 6.98 -9.57 -33.09
N LEU A 69 7.16 -10.71 -33.76
CA LEU A 69 8.21 -11.69 -33.47
C LEU A 69 9.60 -11.04 -33.36
N ASN A 70 9.95 -10.17 -34.33
CA ASN A 70 11.26 -9.54 -34.34
C ASN A 70 11.53 -8.67 -33.09
N GLU A 71 10.52 -7.97 -32.59
CA GLU A 71 10.65 -7.15 -31.37
C GLU A 71 10.84 -8.05 -30.15
N ILE A 72 10.09 -9.16 -30.07
CA ILE A 72 10.18 -10.14 -28.98
C ILE A 72 11.54 -10.85 -29.02
N GLU A 73 11.98 -11.32 -30.19
CA GLU A 73 13.27 -12.01 -30.35
C GLU A 73 14.46 -11.09 -30.06
N ALA A 74 14.37 -9.81 -30.43
CA ALA A 74 15.41 -8.83 -30.10
C ALA A 74 15.64 -8.69 -28.59
N GLN A 75 14.58 -8.88 -27.79
CA GLN A 75 14.60 -8.78 -26.34
C GLN A 75 14.91 -10.11 -25.65
N TRP A 76 14.25 -11.20 -26.07
CA TRP A 76 14.23 -12.48 -25.36
C TRP A 76 14.98 -13.60 -26.08
N GLY A 77 15.53 -13.32 -27.26
CA GLY A 77 16.15 -14.33 -28.14
C GLY A 77 15.13 -15.11 -28.93
N PRO A 78 15.60 -16.11 -29.72
CA PRO A 78 14.76 -16.88 -30.63
C PRO A 78 13.60 -17.59 -29.91
N ALA A 79 12.46 -17.75 -30.60
CA ALA A 79 11.35 -18.56 -30.15
C ALA A 79 11.78 -20.02 -29.87
N PRO A 80 11.22 -20.67 -28.84
CA PRO A 80 10.15 -20.23 -27.94
C PRO A 80 10.61 -19.43 -26.71
N GLY A 81 11.88 -19.05 -26.59
CA GLY A 81 12.45 -18.48 -25.39
C GLY A 81 12.71 -19.52 -24.29
N LYS A 82 12.62 -19.10 -23.01
CA LYS A 82 12.96 -19.96 -21.86
C LYS A 82 11.78 -20.26 -20.93
N GLU A 83 10.68 -19.53 -21.04
CA GLU A 83 9.56 -19.59 -20.13
C GLU A 83 8.40 -20.40 -20.72
N LEU A 84 7.74 -21.21 -19.91
CA LEU A 84 6.55 -22.00 -20.24
C LEU A 84 6.69 -22.77 -21.56
N THR A 85 7.78 -23.52 -21.70
CA THR A 85 8.09 -24.24 -22.93
C THR A 85 8.83 -25.56 -22.67
N ASP A 86 8.64 -26.53 -23.57
CA ASP A 86 9.42 -27.77 -23.67
C ASP A 86 10.48 -27.69 -24.80
N GLY A 87 10.67 -26.52 -25.42
CA GLY A 87 11.54 -26.27 -26.55
C GLY A 87 10.88 -26.52 -27.91
N GLN A 88 9.74 -27.20 -27.97
CA GLN A 88 8.95 -27.45 -29.19
C GLN A 88 7.58 -26.78 -29.15
N HIS A 89 7.06 -26.51 -27.94
CA HIS A 89 5.77 -25.89 -27.73
C HIS A 89 5.86 -24.81 -26.66
N LEU A 90 5.00 -23.80 -26.79
CA LEU A 90 4.67 -22.86 -25.73
C LEU A 90 3.43 -23.36 -24.98
N PHE A 91 3.43 -23.26 -23.66
CA PHE A 91 2.35 -23.76 -22.80
C PHE A 91 1.35 -22.66 -22.47
N ILE A 92 0.06 -22.98 -22.62
CA ILE A 92 -1.05 -22.20 -22.08
C ILE A 92 -1.48 -22.90 -20.81
N LEU A 93 -1.29 -22.26 -19.68
CA LEU A 93 -1.62 -22.80 -18.36
C LEU A 93 -3.06 -22.44 -17.99
N GLY A 94 -3.73 -23.37 -17.32
CA GLY A 94 -5.10 -23.19 -16.85
C GLY A 94 -5.97 -24.43 -17.08
N GLU A 95 -7.29 -24.28 -16.94
CA GLU A 95 -8.28 -25.35 -17.18
C GLU A 95 -9.59 -24.75 -17.69
N SER A 96 -10.29 -25.48 -18.56
CA SER A 96 -11.60 -25.10 -19.07
C SER A 96 -12.73 -25.73 -18.25
N PHE A 97 -13.70 -24.91 -17.93
CA PHE A 97 -14.92 -25.29 -17.22
C PHE A 97 -16.13 -24.98 -18.12
N GLY A 98 -16.40 -25.89 -19.06
CA GLY A 98 -17.33 -25.62 -20.15
C GLY A 98 -16.80 -24.56 -21.12
N ASN A 99 -17.56 -23.48 -21.31
CA ASN A 99 -17.14 -22.36 -22.19
C ASN A 99 -16.30 -21.29 -21.45
N VAL A 100 -15.90 -21.54 -20.22
CA VAL A 100 -15.04 -20.59 -19.44
C VAL A 100 -13.67 -21.20 -19.26
N LEU A 101 -12.63 -20.51 -19.73
CA LEU A 101 -11.24 -20.82 -19.45
C LEU A 101 -10.79 -20.07 -18.20
N VAL A 102 -10.32 -20.79 -17.20
CA VAL A 102 -9.55 -20.22 -16.10
C VAL A 102 -8.07 -20.35 -16.44
N GLY A 103 -7.50 -19.31 -17.03
CA GLY A 103 -6.12 -19.26 -17.47
C GLY A 103 -5.19 -18.65 -16.43
N ILE A 104 -3.94 -19.13 -16.38
CA ILE A 104 -2.88 -18.52 -15.59
C ILE A 104 -2.05 -17.66 -16.52
N GLN A 105 -2.07 -16.35 -16.29
CA GLN A 105 -1.28 -15.39 -17.07
C GLN A 105 0.21 -15.64 -16.85
N PRO A 106 1.01 -15.76 -17.93
CA PRO A 106 2.46 -15.88 -17.82
C PRO A 106 3.09 -14.68 -17.10
N SER A 107 4.31 -14.87 -16.57
CA SER A 107 5.08 -13.78 -15.98
C SER A 107 5.40 -12.70 -17.03
N ILE A 108 5.62 -11.47 -16.58
CA ILE A 108 6.03 -10.39 -17.47
C ILE A 108 7.51 -10.53 -17.93
N GLY A 109 8.24 -11.48 -17.34
CA GLY A 109 9.59 -11.85 -17.72
C GLY A 109 10.70 -10.99 -17.17
N TYR A 110 10.35 -9.98 -16.39
CA TYR A 110 11.34 -9.04 -15.83
C TYR A 110 11.65 -9.28 -14.36
N GLU A 111 10.90 -10.13 -13.67
CA GLU A 111 11.04 -10.42 -12.24
C GLU A 111 12.36 -11.13 -11.92
N GLY A 112 12.88 -11.93 -12.83
CA GLY A 112 14.13 -12.69 -12.64
C GLY A 112 15.41 -11.94 -12.98
N ASP A 113 15.33 -10.73 -13.58
CA ASP A 113 16.50 -9.89 -13.93
C ASP A 113 16.16 -8.40 -13.82
N PRO A 114 16.17 -7.86 -12.59
CA PRO A 114 15.85 -6.46 -12.34
C PRO A 114 16.78 -5.46 -13.06
N MET A 115 18.01 -5.86 -13.34
CA MET A 115 19.01 -4.99 -13.99
C MET A 115 18.72 -4.80 -15.49
N ARG A 116 18.03 -5.72 -16.12
CA ARG A 116 17.70 -5.67 -17.53
C ARG A 116 16.78 -4.50 -17.88
N LEU A 117 15.87 -4.13 -16.98
CA LEU A 117 14.99 -2.97 -17.12
C LEU A 117 15.72 -1.61 -17.13
N LEU A 118 16.96 -1.56 -16.63
CA LEU A 118 17.73 -0.32 -16.50
C LEU A 118 18.44 0.11 -17.78
N PHE A 119 18.75 -0.83 -18.67
CA PHE A 119 19.72 -0.59 -19.74
C PHE A 119 19.17 -0.69 -21.15
N GLU A 120 17.95 -1.17 -21.35
CA GLU A 120 17.43 -1.46 -22.69
C GLU A 120 16.15 -0.66 -22.99
N GLY A 121 16.26 0.26 -23.96
CA GLY A 121 15.09 0.84 -24.63
C GLY A 121 14.47 -0.18 -25.58
N GLY A 122 13.14 -0.21 -25.67
CA GLY A 122 12.44 -1.11 -26.61
C GLY A 122 12.03 -2.45 -26.00
N LEU A 123 11.58 -2.44 -24.74
CA LEU A 123 11.06 -3.63 -24.05
C LEU A 123 9.89 -4.28 -24.77
N ALA A 124 9.81 -5.61 -24.74
CA ALA A 124 8.74 -6.43 -25.28
C ALA A 124 8.30 -7.50 -24.27
N PRO A 125 7.06 -8.00 -24.31
CA PRO A 125 6.65 -9.16 -23.52
C PRO A 125 7.45 -10.41 -23.94
N THR A 126 7.42 -11.45 -23.08
CA THR A 126 8.00 -12.76 -23.43
C THR A 126 7.22 -13.44 -24.55
N HIS A 127 7.83 -14.44 -25.19
CA HIS A 127 7.11 -15.29 -26.15
C HIS A 127 5.87 -15.92 -25.55
N ALA A 128 5.97 -16.42 -24.32
CA ALA A 128 4.86 -17.06 -23.61
C ALA A 128 3.72 -16.05 -23.35
N PHE A 129 4.04 -14.83 -22.93
CA PHE A 129 3.05 -13.79 -22.65
C PHE A 129 2.29 -13.36 -23.90
N SER A 130 3.00 -13.09 -25.01
CA SER A 130 2.38 -12.73 -26.28
C SER A 130 1.53 -13.88 -26.84
N ALA A 131 2.07 -15.11 -26.80
CA ALA A 131 1.36 -16.28 -27.27
C ALA A 131 0.08 -16.57 -26.48
N PHE A 132 0.07 -16.32 -25.16
CA PHE A 132 -1.09 -16.48 -24.30
C PHE A 132 -2.25 -15.59 -24.75
N TYR A 133 -2.05 -14.27 -24.90
CA TYR A 133 -3.11 -13.34 -25.32
C TYR A 133 -3.57 -13.60 -26.75
N ARG A 134 -2.65 -13.90 -27.67
CA ARG A 134 -3.02 -14.25 -29.02
C ARG A 134 -3.85 -15.53 -29.05
N TRP A 135 -3.47 -16.56 -28.30
CA TRP A 135 -4.22 -17.81 -28.25
C TRP A 135 -5.62 -17.62 -27.65
N ILE A 136 -5.77 -16.79 -26.62
CA ILE A 136 -7.09 -16.43 -26.07
C ILE A 136 -8.01 -15.86 -27.15
N ARG A 137 -7.50 -14.94 -27.98
CA ARG A 137 -8.27 -14.31 -29.05
C ARG A 137 -8.53 -15.24 -30.23
N GLU A 138 -7.51 -15.87 -30.75
CA GLU A 138 -7.54 -16.55 -32.06
C GLU A 138 -7.70 -18.06 -31.93
N GLY A 139 -7.14 -18.67 -30.90
CA GLY A 139 -7.18 -20.13 -30.67
C GLY A 139 -8.39 -20.55 -29.84
N TYR A 140 -8.62 -19.91 -28.71
CA TYR A 140 -9.78 -20.16 -27.86
C TYR A 140 -11.03 -19.44 -28.38
N GLY A 141 -10.88 -18.23 -28.93
CA GLY A 141 -11.97 -17.44 -29.45
C GLY A 141 -12.83 -16.81 -28.33
N ALA A 142 -12.19 -16.29 -27.31
CA ALA A 142 -12.89 -15.66 -26.20
C ALA A 142 -13.70 -14.43 -26.63
N ASP A 143 -14.88 -14.25 -26.04
CA ASP A 143 -15.73 -13.07 -26.24
C ASP A 143 -15.35 -11.91 -25.30
N ALA A 144 -14.69 -12.21 -24.17
CA ALA A 144 -14.21 -11.24 -23.19
C ALA A 144 -13.08 -11.84 -22.35
N VAL A 145 -12.28 -10.94 -21.75
CA VAL A 145 -11.26 -11.31 -20.73
C VAL A 145 -11.67 -10.68 -19.41
N LEU A 146 -11.75 -11.50 -18.37
CA LEU A 146 -11.87 -11.06 -16.99
C LEU A 146 -10.55 -11.31 -16.27
N HIS A 147 -9.82 -10.25 -15.91
CA HIS A 147 -8.68 -10.34 -15.03
C HIS A 147 -9.16 -10.49 -13.60
N PHE A 148 -8.85 -11.65 -13.02
CA PHE A 148 -9.33 -12.04 -11.70
C PHE A 148 -8.16 -12.12 -10.72
N GLY A 149 -8.21 -11.32 -9.65
CA GLY A 149 -7.14 -11.21 -8.68
C GLY A 149 -7.12 -9.81 -8.07
N THR A 150 -5.98 -9.38 -7.58
CA THR A 150 -5.85 -8.06 -6.96
C THR A 150 -5.67 -6.92 -7.97
N HIS A 151 -5.08 -7.23 -9.12
CA HIS A 151 -4.89 -6.37 -10.29
C HIS A 151 -4.50 -7.25 -11.49
N GLY A 152 -4.38 -6.67 -12.69
CA GLY A 152 -3.79 -7.33 -13.85
C GLY A 152 -2.28 -7.07 -14.00
N SER A 153 -1.70 -7.55 -15.08
CA SER A 153 -0.31 -7.22 -15.47
C SER A 153 -0.22 -6.56 -16.84
N LEU A 154 -1.31 -6.58 -17.59
CA LEU A 154 -1.34 -6.05 -18.96
C LEU A 154 -1.00 -4.55 -19.01
N GLU A 155 -1.49 -3.80 -18.05
CA GLU A 155 -1.26 -2.35 -17.91
C GLU A 155 0.21 -1.97 -17.68
N PHE A 156 1.04 -2.89 -17.20
CA PHE A 156 2.47 -2.66 -16.97
C PHE A 156 3.35 -2.99 -18.18
N MET A 157 2.77 -3.54 -19.25
CA MET A 157 3.50 -3.81 -20.50
C MET A 157 4.00 -2.52 -21.15
N PRO A 158 5.12 -2.55 -21.89
CA PRO A 158 5.74 -1.37 -22.48
C PRO A 158 4.82 -0.57 -23.40
N GLY A 159 4.96 0.75 -23.36
CA GLY A 159 4.16 1.69 -24.15
C GLY A 159 4.10 3.07 -23.50
N LYS A 160 3.09 3.86 -23.85
CA LYS A 160 2.84 5.15 -23.21
C LYS A 160 2.54 4.98 -21.70
N GLN A 161 3.02 5.90 -20.88
CA GLN A 161 2.89 5.79 -19.42
C GLN A 161 1.44 5.95 -18.92
N VAL A 162 0.69 6.88 -19.47
CA VAL A 162 -0.68 7.20 -19.05
C VAL A 162 -1.66 7.29 -20.22
N GLY A 163 -1.45 6.50 -21.23
CA GLY A 163 -2.27 6.46 -22.42
C GLY A 163 -2.08 5.19 -23.21
N LEU A 164 -2.79 5.10 -24.33
CA LEU A 164 -2.81 3.93 -25.18
C LEU A 164 -2.65 4.35 -26.66
N SER A 165 -1.97 3.54 -27.44
CA SER A 165 -1.92 3.63 -28.90
C SER A 165 -1.59 2.25 -29.46
N SER A 166 -1.80 2.06 -30.76
CA SER A 166 -1.49 0.80 -31.46
C SER A 166 -0.01 0.37 -31.39
N ALA A 167 0.89 1.25 -30.95
CA ALA A 167 2.28 0.92 -30.68
C ALA A 167 2.52 0.40 -29.26
N CYS A 168 1.54 0.53 -28.35
CA CYS A 168 1.65 0.04 -26.98
C CYS A 168 1.36 -1.46 -26.90
N TRP A 169 2.17 -2.20 -26.14
CA TRP A 169 1.97 -3.62 -25.98
C TRP A 169 0.63 -4.00 -25.36
N PRO A 170 0.07 -3.28 -24.36
CA PRO A 170 -1.27 -3.58 -23.86
C PRO A 170 -2.34 -3.58 -24.97
N ASP A 171 -2.29 -2.62 -25.90
CA ASP A 171 -3.22 -2.52 -27.02
C ASP A 171 -3.03 -3.68 -28.03
N ARG A 172 -1.78 -4.01 -28.35
CA ARG A 172 -1.42 -5.12 -29.25
C ARG A 172 -1.87 -6.49 -28.72
N LEU A 173 -1.81 -6.67 -27.40
CA LEU A 173 -2.12 -7.94 -26.73
C LEU A 173 -3.63 -8.15 -26.58
N ILE A 174 -4.36 -7.19 -26.04
CA ILE A 174 -5.80 -7.32 -25.80
C ILE A 174 -6.62 -7.06 -27.06
N ALA A 175 -6.12 -6.21 -27.97
CA ALA A 175 -6.78 -5.82 -29.21
C ALA A 175 -8.21 -5.32 -28.98
N ASP A 176 -9.22 -5.96 -29.59
CA ASP A 176 -10.63 -5.60 -29.55
C ASP A 176 -11.45 -6.40 -28.51
N LEU A 177 -10.80 -7.26 -27.72
CA LEU A 177 -11.50 -8.00 -26.68
C LEU A 177 -12.01 -7.08 -25.56
N PRO A 178 -13.28 -7.18 -25.15
CA PRO A 178 -13.75 -6.59 -23.91
C PRO A 178 -12.88 -7.00 -22.75
N ASN A 179 -12.35 -6.00 -22.04
CA ASN A 179 -11.37 -6.16 -20.98
C ASN A 179 -11.94 -5.72 -19.63
N VAL A 180 -12.24 -6.66 -18.77
CA VAL A 180 -12.82 -6.44 -17.45
C VAL A 180 -11.82 -6.83 -16.38
N TYR A 181 -11.69 -6.00 -15.37
CA TYR A 181 -10.83 -6.24 -14.22
C TYR A 181 -11.64 -6.25 -12.93
N LEU A 182 -11.52 -7.31 -12.15
CA LEU A 182 -11.85 -7.25 -10.73
C LEU A 182 -10.72 -6.48 -10.03
N TYR A 183 -11.04 -5.42 -9.28
CA TYR A 183 -10.01 -4.52 -8.77
C TYR A 183 -10.29 -4.06 -7.34
N ALA A 184 -9.28 -4.02 -6.48
CA ALA A 184 -9.43 -3.56 -5.11
C ALA A 184 -9.87 -2.08 -5.06
N ALA A 185 -10.94 -1.78 -4.33
CA ALA A 185 -11.45 -0.42 -4.17
C ALA A 185 -10.41 0.52 -3.53
N ASN A 186 -9.55 0.01 -2.66
CA ASN A 186 -8.51 0.77 -1.96
C ASN A 186 -7.24 1.01 -2.79
N ASN A 187 -7.18 0.54 -4.05
CA ASN A 187 -6.04 0.76 -4.95
C ASN A 187 -6.40 1.59 -6.20
N PRO A 188 -6.85 2.84 -6.04
CA PRO A 188 -7.28 3.68 -7.16
C PRO A 188 -6.16 4.05 -8.13
N SER A 189 -4.90 4.07 -7.69
CA SER A 189 -3.78 4.52 -8.53
C SER A 189 -3.46 3.51 -9.63
N GLU A 190 -3.26 2.25 -9.29
CA GLU A 190 -3.03 1.20 -10.29
C GLU A 190 -4.29 0.96 -11.14
N GLY A 191 -5.49 1.05 -10.54
CA GLY A 191 -6.75 1.00 -11.27
C GLY A 191 -6.83 2.06 -12.38
N LEU A 192 -6.35 3.28 -12.12
CA LEU A 192 -6.27 4.33 -13.15
C LEU A 192 -5.31 3.98 -14.27
N ILE A 193 -4.18 3.37 -13.96
CA ILE A 193 -3.23 2.89 -14.97
C ILE A 193 -3.88 1.81 -15.83
N ALA A 194 -4.56 0.83 -15.22
CA ALA A 194 -5.29 -0.19 -15.95
C ALA A 194 -6.32 0.41 -16.92
N LYS A 195 -7.10 1.41 -16.50
CA LYS A 195 -8.05 2.12 -17.40
C LYS A 195 -7.37 2.82 -18.57
N ARG A 196 -6.27 3.53 -18.31
CA ARG A 196 -5.59 4.36 -19.31
C ARG A 196 -4.71 3.56 -20.26
N ARG A 197 -4.19 2.41 -19.81
CA ARG A 197 -3.20 1.63 -20.55
C ARG A 197 -3.71 0.27 -21.05
N ALA A 198 -4.81 -0.24 -20.49
CA ALA A 198 -5.39 -1.51 -20.91
C ALA A 198 -6.86 -1.40 -21.35
N ALA A 199 -7.39 -0.17 -21.50
CA ALA A 199 -8.77 0.10 -21.87
C ALA A 199 -9.79 -0.69 -21.01
N SER A 200 -9.48 -0.92 -19.74
CA SER A 200 -10.24 -1.83 -18.88
C SER A 200 -11.48 -1.19 -18.27
N THR A 201 -12.51 -1.98 -18.09
CA THR A 201 -13.63 -1.71 -17.19
C THR A 201 -13.30 -2.32 -15.83
N LEU A 202 -13.21 -1.48 -14.79
CA LEU A 202 -12.90 -1.95 -13.44
C LEU A 202 -14.20 -2.25 -12.69
N VAL A 203 -14.25 -3.41 -12.05
CA VAL A 203 -15.30 -3.74 -11.08
C VAL A 203 -14.65 -3.81 -9.71
N SER A 204 -14.99 -2.86 -8.83
CA SER A 204 -14.38 -2.79 -7.52
C SER A 204 -14.85 -3.91 -6.60
N TYR A 205 -13.94 -4.42 -5.77
CA TYR A 205 -14.29 -5.28 -4.64
C TYR A 205 -13.83 -4.63 -3.33
N LEU A 206 -14.51 -4.98 -2.23
CA LEU A 206 -14.22 -4.49 -0.90
C LEU A 206 -13.00 -5.21 -0.34
N THR A 207 -12.22 -4.52 0.47
CA THR A 207 -11.22 -5.13 1.33
C THR A 207 -11.87 -5.91 2.48
N PRO A 208 -11.15 -6.81 3.18
CA PRO A 208 -11.70 -7.57 4.30
C PRO A 208 -12.32 -6.67 5.37
N PRO A 209 -13.25 -7.20 6.17
CA PRO A 209 -13.73 -6.49 7.34
C PRO A 209 -12.56 -6.08 8.24
N VAL A 210 -12.70 -4.92 8.87
CA VAL A 210 -11.72 -4.41 9.82
C VAL A 210 -12.30 -4.56 11.22
N THR A 211 -11.50 -5.08 12.13
CA THR A 211 -11.89 -5.29 13.55
C THR A 211 -10.75 -4.84 14.46
N HIS A 212 -11.05 -4.62 15.75
CA HIS A 212 -10.01 -4.43 16.77
C HIS A 212 -9.22 -5.71 16.99
N SER A 213 -7.93 -5.56 17.28
CA SER A 213 -7.05 -6.71 17.50
C SER A 213 -7.40 -7.47 18.79
N ASP A 214 -7.98 -6.79 19.76
CA ASP A 214 -8.23 -7.27 21.13
C ASP A 214 -6.96 -7.72 21.87
N LEU A 215 -7.09 -7.99 23.17
CA LEU A 215 -6.02 -8.60 23.94
C LEU A 215 -6.17 -10.11 23.99
N TYR A 216 -5.03 -10.81 23.97
CA TYR A 216 -4.99 -12.27 23.99
C TYR A 216 -3.90 -12.80 24.94
N ARG A 217 -4.06 -14.04 25.43
CA ARG A 217 -3.08 -14.73 26.29
C ARG A 217 -2.60 -13.86 27.46
N HIS A 218 -1.31 -13.71 27.66
CA HIS A 218 -0.70 -12.96 28.76
C HIS A 218 -0.97 -11.45 28.70
N TYR A 219 -1.39 -10.88 27.57
CA TYR A 219 -1.82 -9.47 27.53
C TYR A 219 -3.11 -9.25 28.36
N VAL A 220 -4.03 -10.23 28.39
CA VAL A 220 -5.24 -10.20 29.21
C VAL A 220 -4.84 -10.25 30.70
N ASP A 221 -3.92 -11.14 31.06
CA ASP A 221 -3.42 -11.27 32.44
C ASP A 221 -2.70 -9.99 32.89
N LEU A 222 -1.92 -9.38 31.98
CA LEU A 222 -1.23 -8.13 32.25
C LEU A 222 -2.21 -6.99 32.49
N ARG A 223 -3.25 -6.86 31.66
CA ARG A 223 -4.33 -5.88 31.84
C ARG A 223 -4.98 -6.03 33.21
N ALA A 224 -5.39 -7.24 33.54
CA ALA A 224 -6.01 -7.53 34.84
C ALA A 224 -5.09 -7.18 36.03
N SER A 225 -3.80 -7.46 35.91
CA SER A 225 -2.80 -7.17 36.96
C SER A 225 -2.57 -5.67 37.14
N ILE A 226 -2.54 -4.89 36.04
CA ILE A 226 -2.45 -3.42 36.07
C ILE A 226 -3.73 -2.83 36.71
N ASP A 227 -4.90 -3.31 36.32
CA ASP A 227 -6.16 -2.82 36.86
C ASP A 227 -6.28 -3.16 38.35
N HIS A 228 -5.81 -4.34 38.78
CA HIS A 228 -5.76 -4.71 40.22
C HIS A 228 -4.81 -3.77 40.99
N TRP A 229 -3.63 -3.46 40.45
CA TRP A 229 -2.72 -2.47 41.06
C TRP A 229 -3.36 -1.08 41.18
N ARG A 230 -4.13 -0.64 40.16
CA ARG A 230 -4.82 0.66 40.17
C ARG A 230 -5.94 0.73 41.21
N GLN A 231 -6.62 -0.37 41.47
CA GLN A 231 -7.72 -0.49 42.44
C GLN A 231 -7.24 -0.81 43.86
N ARG A 232 -5.89 -0.84 44.09
CA ARG A 232 -5.34 -1.17 45.38
C ARG A 232 -5.81 -0.24 46.52
N PRO A 233 -6.01 -0.73 47.74
CA PRO A 233 -6.35 0.10 48.87
C PRO A 233 -5.27 1.14 49.18
N ALA A 234 -5.67 2.36 49.56
CA ALA A 234 -4.74 3.44 49.89
C ALA A 234 -3.86 3.13 51.13
N GLU A 235 -4.28 2.19 51.98
CA GLU A 235 -3.57 1.78 53.19
C GLU A 235 -2.66 0.55 52.98
N MET A 236 -2.43 0.14 51.72
CA MET A 236 -1.54 -0.99 51.40
C MET A 236 -0.09 -0.71 51.84
N THR A 237 0.58 -1.73 52.35
CA THR A 237 2.01 -1.61 52.70
C THR A 237 2.87 -1.55 51.46
N GLN A 238 3.97 -0.81 51.51
CA GLN A 238 4.92 -0.68 50.40
C GLN A 238 5.42 -2.04 49.91
N ASP A 239 5.69 -3.01 50.79
CA ASP A 239 6.14 -4.35 50.41
C ASP A 239 5.06 -5.12 49.61
N ALA A 240 3.79 -4.96 49.95
CA ALA A 240 2.71 -5.57 49.21
C ALA A 240 2.52 -4.90 47.84
N GLU A 241 2.66 -3.58 47.79
CA GLU A 241 2.62 -2.84 46.52
C GLU A 241 3.79 -3.20 45.58
N GLN A 242 5.03 -3.36 46.15
CA GLN A 242 6.19 -3.86 45.41
C GLN A 242 5.93 -5.25 44.80
N THR A 243 5.30 -6.15 45.58
CA THR A 243 5.00 -7.51 45.08
C THR A 243 4.02 -7.45 43.87
N MET A 244 3.06 -6.52 43.88
CA MET A 244 2.17 -6.32 42.73
C MET A 244 2.92 -5.77 41.52
N VAL A 245 3.81 -4.80 41.71
CA VAL A 245 4.67 -4.25 40.63
C VAL A 245 5.56 -5.34 40.05
N ASP A 246 6.18 -6.16 40.90
CA ASP A 246 7.03 -7.27 40.45
C ASP A 246 6.22 -8.30 39.61
N THR A 247 4.96 -8.55 40.00
CA THR A 247 4.06 -9.43 39.26
C THR A 247 3.73 -8.84 37.89
N VAL A 248 3.41 -7.55 37.81
CA VAL A 248 3.15 -6.85 36.53
C VAL A 248 4.39 -6.91 35.65
N LEU A 249 5.58 -6.64 36.19
CA LEU A 249 6.83 -6.68 35.43
C LEU A 249 7.15 -8.08 34.91
N ALA A 250 6.91 -9.12 35.70
CA ALA A 250 7.11 -10.50 35.29
C ALA A 250 6.20 -10.89 34.10
N ILE A 251 4.93 -10.46 34.12
CA ILE A 251 3.99 -10.70 33.00
C ILE A 251 4.35 -9.80 31.81
N ALA A 252 4.74 -8.55 32.05
CA ALA A 252 5.15 -7.63 30.97
C ALA A 252 6.40 -8.15 30.22
N ALA A 253 7.34 -8.77 30.93
CA ALA A 253 8.49 -9.42 30.32
C ALA A 253 8.09 -10.63 29.45
N GLN A 254 7.11 -11.44 29.89
CA GLN A 254 6.55 -12.51 29.05
C GLN A 254 5.84 -12.00 27.81
N CYS A 255 5.32 -10.77 27.84
CA CYS A 255 4.71 -10.07 26.71
C CYS A 255 5.77 -9.32 25.85
N GLU A 256 7.05 -9.38 26.22
CA GLU A 256 8.14 -8.62 25.57
C GLU A 256 7.88 -7.09 25.56
N LEU A 257 7.19 -6.59 26.56
CA LEU A 257 6.93 -5.15 26.76
C LEU A 257 7.97 -4.50 27.68
N CYS A 258 8.79 -5.29 28.34
CA CYS A 258 10.00 -4.88 29.07
C CYS A 258 11.02 -6.01 29.10
N GLU A 259 12.27 -5.69 29.43
CA GLU A 259 13.32 -6.69 29.59
C GLU A 259 13.12 -7.53 30.86
N GLU A 260 13.52 -8.80 30.83
CA GLU A 260 13.51 -9.67 32.00
C GLU A 260 14.40 -9.09 33.12
N GLY A 261 13.88 -9.03 34.32
CA GLY A 261 14.59 -8.46 35.47
C GLY A 261 14.50 -6.92 35.58
N THR A 262 13.73 -6.25 34.74
CA THR A 262 13.45 -4.82 34.86
C THR A 262 12.95 -4.49 36.28
N GLN A 263 13.47 -3.41 36.88
CA GLN A 263 13.02 -2.87 38.13
C GLN A 263 12.69 -1.38 37.98
N TRP A 264 11.59 -0.96 38.56
CA TRP A 264 11.21 0.46 38.54
C TRP A 264 11.46 1.11 39.91
N PRO A 265 12.05 2.32 39.94
CA PRO A 265 12.08 3.14 41.15
C PRO A 265 10.67 3.47 41.65
N LEU A 266 10.50 3.55 42.97
CA LEU A 266 9.19 3.78 43.59
C LEU A 266 8.45 5.03 43.03
N GLU A 267 9.18 6.08 42.80
CA GLU A 267 8.67 7.33 42.26
C GLU A 267 8.17 7.23 40.81
N GLN A 268 8.55 6.18 40.08
CA GLN A 268 8.19 5.96 38.68
C GLN A 268 7.06 4.93 38.50
N TRP A 269 6.63 4.22 39.55
CA TRP A 269 5.64 3.16 39.45
C TRP A 269 4.36 3.61 38.74
N SER A 270 3.80 4.75 39.19
CA SER A 270 2.55 5.25 38.62
C SER A 270 2.71 5.64 37.14
N THR A 271 3.79 6.33 36.81
CA THR A 271 4.05 6.78 35.43
C THR A 271 4.30 5.58 34.51
N ASN A 272 5.13 4.63 34.94
CA ASN A 272 5.45 3.46 34.11
C ASN A 272 4.26 2.50 33.99
N MET A 273 3.44 2.39 35.04
CA MET A 273 2.20 1.59 35.01
C MET A 273 1.19 2.16 34.01
N MET A 274 1.07 3.49 33.95
CA MET A 274 0.23 4.15 32.92
C MET A 274 0.80 3.96 31.52
N ALA A 275 2.10 4.14 31.33
CA ALA A 275 2.74 3.93 30.04
C ALA A 275 2.58 2.49 29.54
N LEU A 276 2.68 1.50 30.45
CA LEU A 276 2.45 0.09 30.10
C LEU A 276 0.98 -0.17 29.72
N ARG A 277 0.04 0.48 30.42
CA ARG A 277 -1.37 0.42 30.07
C ARG A 277 -1.65 1.04 28.71
N ASP A 278 -1.09 2.22 28.42
CA ASP A 278 -1.26 2.90 27.15
C ASP A 278 -0.77 2.02 25.97
N ARG A 279 0.31 1.24 26.18
CA ARG A 279 0.76 0.25 25.20
C ARG A 279 -0.24 -0.91 25.02
N LEU A 280 -0.87 -1.38 26.11
CA LEU A 280 -1.92 -2.39 26.01
C LEU A 280 -3.16 -1.84 25.31
N ASP A 281 -3.57 -0.61 25.62
CA ASP A 281 -4.68 0.06 24.93
C ASP A 281 -4.39 0.19 23.43
N GLU A 282 -3.15 0.52 23.06
CA GLU A 282 -2.70 0.59 21.66
C GLU A 282 -2.79 -0.77 20.94
N ILE A 283 -2.39 -1.86 21.60
CA ILE A 283 -2.53 -3.22 21.06
C ILE A 283 -4.01 -3.59 20.93
N GLU A 284 -4.80 -3.40 21.97
CA GLU A 284 -6.21 -3.77 22.02
C GLU A 284 -7.05 -3.07 20.96
N GLN A 285 -6.81 -1.77 20.77
CA GLN A 285 -7.59 -0.90 19.88
C GLN A 285 -7.04 -0.83 18.46
N ALA A 286 -5.88 -1.45 18.18
CA ALA A 286 -5.34 -1.47 16.83
C ALA A 286 -6.33 -2.15 15.88
N LEU A 287 -6.66 -1.47 14.81
CA LEU A 287 -7.50 -2.03 13.75
C LEU A 287 -6.69 -2.98 12.86
N ILE A 288 -7.27 -4.14 12.60
CA ILE A 288 -6.65 -5.18 11.77
C ILE A 288 -7.64 -5.70 10.73
N PRO A 289 -7.20 -6.10 9.51
CA PRO A 289 -8.05 -6.83 8.59
C PRO A 289 -8.33 -8.22 9.13
N PHE A 290 -9.57 -8.70 8.96
CA PHE A 290 -10.03 -9.99 9.48
C PHE A 290 -10.38 -10.94 8.33
N GLY A 291 -9.54 -11.94 8.09
CA GLY A 291 -9.68 -12.89 6.98
C GLY A 291 -9.36 -12.29 5.62
N LEU A 292 -9.85 -12.93 4.58
CA LEU A 292 -9.77 -12.47 3.19
C LEU A 292 -11.16 -12.14 2.67
N HIS A 293 -11.23 -11.19 1.74
CA HIS A 293 -12.49 -10.89 1.06
C HIS A 293 -12.87 -12.00 0.07
N VAL A 294 -14.15 -12.36 0.05
CA VAL A 294 -14.72 -13.34 -0.86
C VAL A 294 -15.83 -12.71 -1.68
N VAL A 295 -15.60 -12.53 -2.97
CA VAL A 295 -16.62 -12.01 -3.91
C VAL A 295 -17.79 -13.00 -3.98
N GLY A 296 -19.00 -12.46 -3.91
CA GLY A 296 -20.22 -13.25 -3.93
C GLY A 296 -20.71 -13.74 -2.57
N GLU A 297 -20.05 -13.33 -1.50
CA GLU A 297 -20.50 -13.57 -0.13
C GLU A 297 -20.83 -12.26 0.59
N PRO A 298 -22.08 -12.09 1.06
CA PRO A 298 -22.43 -10.97 1.92
C PRO A 298 -21.61 -10.99 3.21
N MET A 299 -21.31 -9.83 3.74
CA MET A 299 -20.57 -9.72 5.00
C MET A 299 -21.38 -10.30 6.16
N LYS A 300 -20.75 -11.15 6.97
CA LYS A 300 -21.39 -11.75 8.15
C LYS A 300 -21.85 -10.65 9.13
N PRO A 301 -22.99 -10.82 9.84
CA PRO A 301 -23.51 -9.79 10.73
C PRO A 301 -22.50 -9.31 11.79
N ALA A 302 -21.70 -10.21 12.35
CA ALA A 302 -20.69 -9.86 13.34
C ALA A 302 -19.58 -8.99 12.74
N ASP A 303 -19.05 -9.38 11.58
CA ASP A 303 -17.97 -8.65 10.88
C ASP A 303 -18.47 -7.29 10.39
N ARG A 304 -19.74 -7.20 9.96
CA ARG A 304 -20.41 -5.96 9.60
C ARG A 304 -20.52 -5.00 10.77
N ALA A 305 -20.90 -5.49 11.95
CA ALA A 305 -20.99 -4.69 13.17
C ALA A 305 -19.62 -4.12 13.57
N GLU A 306 -18.55 -4.92 13.47
CA GLU A 306 -17.18 -4.49 13.73
C GLU A 306 -16.73 -3.40 12.74
N LEU A 307 -16.97 -3.62 11.44
CA LEU A 307 -16.60 -2.63 10.42
C LEU A 307 -17.35 -1.32 10.60
N VAL A 308 -18.66 -1.36 10.90
CA VAL A 308 -19.46 -0.16 11.12
C VAL A 308 -19.00 0.57 12.40
N SER A 309 -18.56 -0.18 13.45
CA SER A 309 -17.93 0.41 14.62
C SER A 309 -16.62 1.14 14.28
N ALA A 310 -15.75 0.51 13.50
CA ALA A 310 -14.53 1.16 13.02
C ALA A 310 -14.81 2.39 12.15
N MET A 311 -15.88 2.37 11.33
CA MET A 311 -16.33 3.55 10.57
C MET A 311 -16.84 4.67 11.49
N ALA A 312 -17.53 4.34 12.58
CA ALA A 312 -17.97 5.32 13.57
C ALA A 312 -16.78 6.00 14.26
N GLU A 313 -15.76 5.23 14.61
CA GLU A 313 -14.52 5.75 15.19
C GLU A 313 -13.75 6.65 14.21
N ALA A 314 -13.64 6.24 12.95
CA ALA A 314 -13.06 7.06 11.91
C ALA A 314 -13.85 8.37 11.67
N GLY A 315 -15.14 8.35 11.93
CA GLY A 315 -16.05 9.52 11.92
C GLY A 315 -16.00 10.37 13.18
N GLY A 316 -15.12 10.08 14.15
CA GLY A 316 -14.90 10.87 15.38
C GLY A 316 -15.61 10.37 16.63
N ALA A 317 -16.40 9.30 16.55
CA ALA A 317 -16.97 8.67 17.74
C ALA A 317 -15.89 7.92 18.53
N GLN A 318 -15.80 8.15 19.84
CA GLN A 318 -14.94 7.32 20.70
C GLN A 318 -15.55 5.93 20.79
N THR A 319 -14.73 4.92 21.06
CA THR A 319 -15.06 3.49 21.03
C THR A 319 -16.52 3.18 21.38
N VAL A 320 -17.30 2.81 20.38
CA VAL A 320 -18.71 2.41 20.53
C VAL A 320 -18.78 0.91 20.37
N SER A 321 -19.45 0.21 21.28
CA SER A 321 -19.59 -1.23 21.18
C SER A 321 -20.28 -1.65 19.86
N PRO A 322 -19.70 -2.57 19.07
CA PRO A 322 -20.30 -3.06 17.83
C PRO A 322 -21.74 -3.57 18.03
N ALA A 323 -22.00 -4.25 19.16
CA ALA A 323 -23.33 -4.76 19.50
C ALA A 323 -24.35 -3.64 19.78
N GLN A 324 -23.93 -2.56 20.46
CA GLN A 324 -24.80 -1.41 20.71
C GLN A 324 -25.12 -0.66 19.39
N LEU A 325 -24.13 -0.51 18.52
CA LEU A 325 -24.29 0.10 17.20
C LEU A 325 -25.25 -0.71 16.33
N ALA A 326 -25.03 -2.03 16.22
CA ALA A 326 -25.91 -2.92 15.48
C ALA A 326 -27.36 -2.84 16.01
N SER A 327 -27.55 -2.88 17.33
CA SER A 327 -28.87 -2.75 17.95
C SER A 327 -29.53 -1.40 17.62
N ALA A 328 -28.79 -0.30 17.70
CA ALA A 328 -29.31 1.04 17.38
C ALA A 328 -29.65 1.22 15.88
N ILE A 329 -28.97 0.49 14.99
CA ILE A 329 -29.28 0.47 13.55
C ILE A 329 -30.56 -0.33 13.29
N GLU A 330 -30.72 -1.49 13.96
CA GLU A 330 -31.84 -2.42 13.76
C GLU A 330 -33.14 -1.94 14.44
N ASP A 331 -33.05 -1.14 15.49
CA ASP A 331 -34.20 -0.73 16.32
C ASP A 331 -35.23 0.18 15.59
N GLY A 332 -34.86 0.70 14.42
CA GLY A 332 -35.73 1.48 13.54
C GLY A 332 -36.17 2.85 14.08
N GLU A 333 -35.81 3.22 15.30
CA GLU A 333 -35.98 4.57 15.80
C GLU A 333 -34.92 5.50 15.22
N LEU A 334 -35.34 6.50 14.46
CA LEU A 334 -34.43 7.43 13.77
C LEU A 334 -33.48 8.18 14.72
N SER A 335 -33.88 8.36 16.00
CA SER A 335 -33.06 9.06 17.01
C SER A 335 -32.07 8.16 17.75
N ALA A 336 -32.28 6.84 17.81
CA ALA A 336 -31.47 5.94 18.64
C ALA A 336 -29.98 5.97 18.29
N LEU A 337 -29.65 5.94 16.99
CA LEU A 337 -28.26 5.95 16.54
C LEU A 337 -27.58 7.32 16.68
N PRO A 338 -28.20 8.46 16.30
CA PRO A 338 -27.66 9.79 16.59
C PRO A 338 -27.43 10.05 18.08
N ASP A 339 -28.37 9.63 18.95
CA ASP A 339 -28.26 9.81 20.40
C ASP A 339 -27.07 8.98 20.97
N LEU A 340 -26.94 7.73 20.55
CA LEU A 340 -25.79 6.88 20.92
C LEU A 340 -24.46 7.51 20.47
N LEU A 341 -24.36 7.99 19.24
CA LEU A 341 -23.14 8.64 18.74
C LEU A 341 -22.84 9.94 19.51
N ALA A 342 -23.86 10.74 19.83
CA ALA A 342 -23.68 11.97 20.59
C ALA A 342 -23.10 11.75 22.00
N GLU A 343 -23.34 10.58 22.61
CA GLU A 343 -22.74 10.20 23.90
C GLU A 343 -21.23 9.93 23.78
N HIS A 344 -20.77 9.50 22.56
CA HIS A 344 -19.40 9.05 22.31
C HIS A 344 -18.58 10.07 21.49
N MET A 345 -19.16 11.20 21.08
CA MET A 345 -18.46 12.25 20.33
C MET A 345 -18.08 13.46 21.19
N PRO A 346 -16.94 14.12 20.90
CA PRO A 346 -16.59 15.39 21.52
C PRO A 346 -17.67 16.45 21.29
N GLU A 347 -17.87 17.35 22.24
CA GLU A 347 -18.88 18.44 22.15
C GLU A 347 -18.73 19.30 20.86
N SER A 348 -17.50 19.46 20.36
CA SER A 348 -17.23 20.23 19.14
C SER A 348 -17.74 19.56 17.86
N GLU A 349 -17.98 18.25 17.88
CA GLU A 349 -18.30 17.43 16.71
C GLU A 349 -19.74 16.89 16.74
N LYS A 350 -20.48 17.14 17.82
CA LYS A 350 -21.87 16.66 17.98
C LYS A 350 -22.86 17.15 16.91
N ASN A 351 -22.53 18.21 16.19
CA ASN A 351 -23.37 18.69 15.09
C ASN A 351 -23.39 17.76 13.88
N ASP A 352 -22.42 16.84 13.76
CA ASP A 352 -22.26 15.95 12.61
C ASP A 352 -22.84 14.55 12.85
N THR A 353 -23.41 14.28 14.05
CA THR A 353 -23.97 12.96 14.44
C THR A 353 -25.05 12.45 13.51
N GLU A 354 -25.95 13.31 13.02
CA GLU A 354 -27.03 12.96 12.08
C GLU A 354 -26.46 12.47 10.74
N THR A 355 -25.44 13.16 10.24
CA THR A 355 -24.78 12.79 8.97
C THR A 355 -24.04 11.47 9.14
N LEU A 356 -23.28 11.32 10.21
CA LEU A 356 -22.57 10.09 10.53
C LEU A 356 -23.54 8.92 10.72
N ALA A 357 -24.62 9.10 11.49
CA ALA A 357 -25.64 8.08 11.71
C ALA A 357 -26.28 7.61 10.39
N THR A 358 -26.56 8.54 9.48
CA THR A 358 -27.10 8.20 8.16
C THR A 358 -26.09 7.36 7.37
N THR A 359 -24.83 7.79 7.36
CA THR A 359 -23.74 7.09 6.65
C THR A 359 -23.57 5.67 7.18
N LEU A 360 -23.55 5.48 8.51
CA LEU A 360 -23.37 4.17 9.13
C LEU A 360 -24.56 3.23 8.87
N ARG A 361 -25.79 3.76 8.91
CA ARG A 361 -27.01 3.00 8.61
C ARG A 361 -27.00 2.54 7.16
N ASP A 362 -26.71 3.45 6.22
CA ASP A 362 -26.65 3.14 4.80
C ASP A 362 -25.55 2.11 4.50
N ALA A 363 -24.36 2.27 5.11
CA ALA A 363 -23.26 1.31 4.97
C ALA A 363 -23.66 -0.08 5.50
N SER A 364 -24.29 -0.15 6.69
CA SER A 364 -24.75 -1.42 7.25
C SER A 364 -25.72 -2.14 6.32
N HIS A 365 -26.72 -1.43 5.78
CA HIS A 365 -27.69 -2.04 4.84
C HIS A 365 -27.03 -2.46 3.50
N ILE A 366 -26.13 -1.66 2.96
CA ILE A 366 -25.42 -2.00 1.72
C ILE A 366 -24.61 -3.29 1.89
N LEU A 367 -23.94 -3.44 3.03
CA LEU A 367 -23.09 -4.60 3.32
C LEU A 367 -23.88 -5.90 3.61
N GLU A 368 -25.21 -5.87 3.68
CA GLU A 368 -26.07 -7.05 3.76
C GLU A 368 -26.18 -7.85 2.46
N GLU A 369 -25.86 -7.22 1.33
CA GLU A 369 -25.97 -7.83 0.01
C GLU A 369 -24.64 -7.86 -0.72
N ASP A 370 -24.47 -8.87 -1.59
CA ASP A 370 -23.41 -8.85 -2.59
C ASP A 370 -23.78 -7.94 -3.76
N HIS A 371 -22.93 -6.99 -4.05
CA HIS A 371 -23.04 -6.07 -5.19
C HIS A 371 -21.99 -6.35 -6.26
N GLU A 372 -20.92 -7.04 -5.92
CA GLU A 372 -19.73 -7.22 -6.74
C GLU A 372 -19.98 -8.25 -7.84
N LEU A 373 -20.50 -9.41 -7.48
CA LEU A 373 -20.80 -10.48 -8.41
C LEU A 373 -21.87 -10.07 -9.41
N LYS A 374 -22.93 -9.36 -8.95
CA LYS A 374 -23.94 -8.76 -9.81
C LYS A 374 -23.31 -7.81 -10.84
N ALA A 375 -22.31 -7.01 -10.41
CA ALA A 375 -21.62 -6.08 -11.28
C ALA A 375 -20.68 -6.78 -12.27
N LEU A 376 -19.97 -7.82 -11.86
CA LEU A 376 -19.16 -8.65 -12.77
C LEU A 376 -19.98 -9.25 -13.90
N LEU A 377 -21.10 -9.87 -13.57
CA LEU A 377 -22.03 -10.44 -14.56
C LEU A 377 -22.59 -9.34 -15.48
N ARG A 378 -22.91 -8.18 -14.91
CA ARG A 378 -23.37 -7.03 -15.69
C ARG A 378 -22.30 -6.50 -16.67
N ALA A 379 -21.02 -6.51 -16.24
CA ALA A 379 -19.91 -6.11 -17.10
C ALA A 379 -19.68 -7.11 -18.23
N LEU A 380 -19.74 -8.42 -17.95
CA LEU A 380 -19.63 -9.50 -18.93
C LEU A 380 -20.80 -9.48 -19.93
N ASP A 381 -21.99 -9.02 -19.52
CA ASP A 381 -23.16 -8.78 -20.39
C ASP A 381 -23.07 -7.45 -21.19
N GLY A 382 -21.92 -6.76 -21.15
CA GLY A 382 -21.67 -5.51 -21.89
C GLY A 382 -22.48 -4.32 -21.40
N ARG A 383 -23.01 -4.36 -20.18
CA ARG A 383 -23.83 -3.28 -19.61
C ARG A 383 -22.98 -2.26 -18.87
N PHE A 384 -23.50 -1.06 -18.76
CA PHE A 384 -22.87 0.05 -18.04
C PHE A 384 -22.68 -0.27 -16.55
N ILE A 385 -21.47 -0.05 -16.05
CA ILE A 385 -21.10 -0.10 -14.63
C ILE A 385 -20.94 1.34 -14.15
N SER A 386 -21.69 1.73 -13.12
CA SER A 386 -21.66 3.10 -12.58
C SER A 386 -20.28 3.41 -11.98
N PRO A 387 -19.77 4.63 -12.18
CA PRO A 387 -18.44 5.01 -11.67
C PRO A 387 -18.45 5.26 -10.17
N VAL A 388 -17.25 5.11 -9.55
CA VAL A 388 -16.98 5.45 -8.17
C VAL A 388 -15.53 5.91 -8.03
N LYS A 389 -15.24 6.79 -7.07
CA LYS A 389 -13.88 7.01 -6.61
C LYS A 389 -13.39 5.73 -5.92
N GLY A 390 -12.13 5.37 -6.12
CA GLY A 390 -11.49 4.38 -5.26
C GLY A 390 -11.09 5.03 -3.93
N GLY A 391 -10.95 4.23 -2.89
CA GLY A 391 -10.57 4.69 -1.57
C GLY A 391 -10.63 3.61 -0.51
N ASP A 392 -10.37 4.01 0.71
CA ASP A 392 -10.48 3.23 1.92
C ASP A 392 -11.88 3.43 2.53
N VAL A 393 -12.54 2.35 2.88
CA VAL A 393 -13.93 2.41 3.37
C VAL A 393 -14.09 3.22 4.66
N LEU A 394 -13.06 3.24 5.52
CA LEU A 394 -13.10 4.01 6.76
C LEU A 394 -13.00 5.52 6.52
N ARG A 395 -12.24 5.93 5.49
CA ARG A 395 -12.06 7.35 5.13
C ARG A 395 -13.09 7.85 4.13
N ALA A 396 -13.56 6.97 3.25
CA ALA A 396 -14.45 7.29 2.16
C ALA A 396 -15.60 6.27 2.07
N PRO A 397 -16.57 6.29 3.00
CA PRO A 397 -17.72 5.39 2.98
C PRO A 397 -18.52 5.42 1.68
N ASP A 398 -18.43 6.48 0.89
CA ASP A 398 -19.08 6.67 -0.41
C ASP A 398 -18.52 5.73 -1.51
N ILE A 399 -17.47 4.96 -1.25
CA ILE A 399 -17.06 3.85 -2.12
C ILE A 399 -18.09 2.71 -2.12
N LEU A 400 -18.91 2.61 -1.09
CA LEU A 400 -20.01 1.64 -1.02
C LEU A 400 -21.21 2.08 -1.87
N PRO A 401 -21.96 1.12 -2.49
CA PRO A 401 -21.57 -0.27 -2.65
C PRO A 401 -20.36 -0.43 -3.54
N THR A 402 -19.57 -1.48 -3.32
CA THR A 402 -18.57 -1.95 -4.29
C THR A 402 -19.24 -2.56 -5.54
N GLY A 403 -18.51 -3.13 -6.47
CA GLY A 403 -19.07 -3.53 -7.76
C GLY A 403 -19.24 -2.36 -8.75
N ARG A 404 -18.54 -1.25 -8.50
CA ARG A 404 -18.59 -0.05 -9.37
C ARG A 404 -17.29 0.16 -10.13
N ASN A 405 -17.36 0.92 -11.22
CA ASN A 405 -16.22 1.18 -12.08
C ASN A 405 -15.33 2.27 -11.47
N VAL A 406 -14.22 1.86 -10.87
CA VAL A 406 -13.29 2.79 -10.23
C VAL A 406 -12.78 3.82 -11.23
N HIS A 407 -12.89 5.08 -10.89
CA HIS A 407 -12.28 6.19 -11.63
C HIS A 407 -11.36 7.00 -10.73
N GLY A 408 -10.51 7.82 -11.35
CA GLY A 408 -9.56 8.63 -10.61
C GLY A 408 -10.09 9.94 -10.10
N PHE A 409 -9.35 10.46 -9.14
CA PHE A 409 -9.45 11.82 -8.69
C PHE A 409 -8.86 12.80 -9.74
N ASP A 410 -9.32 14.06 -9.76
CA ASP A 410 -8.72 15.09 -10.61
C ASP A 410 -7.34 15.50 -10.08
N PRO A 411 -6.23 15.07 -10.73
CA PRO A 411 -4.88 15.33 -10.21
C PRO A 411 -4.54 16.83 -10.19
N TYR A 412 -5.23 17.65 -10.99
CA TYR A 412 -4.99 19.10 -11.00
C TYR A 412 -5.47 19.81 -9.73
N ARG A 413 -6.20 19.13 -8.85
CA ARG A 413 -6.68 19.66 -7.57
C ARG A 413 -5.86 19.20 -6.36
N LEU A 414 -4.82 18.41 -6.57
CA LEU A 414 -3.95 17.91 -5.50
C LEU A 414 -2.73 18.83 -5.29
N PRO A 415 -2.38 19.13 -4.02
CA PRO A 415 -3.10 18.80 -2.79
C PRO A 415 -4.35 19.68 -2.58
N ALA A 416 -5.43 19.08 -2.07
CA ALA A 416 -6.66 19.81 -1.74
C ALA A 416 -6.46 20.74 -0.53
N GLY A 417 -7.40 21.68 -0.33
CA GLY A 417 -7.25 22.67 0.75
C GLY A 417 -7.18 22.05 2.15
N LEU A 418 -8.03 21.05 2.44
CA LEU A 418 -7.98 20.32 3.73
C LEU A 418 -6.72 19.49 3.85
N ALA A 419 -6.26 18.87 2.76
CA ALA A 419 -5.01 18.11 2.75
C ALA A 419 -3.78 18.99 3.04
N GLN A 420 -3.80 20.28 2.66
CA GLN A 420 -2.73 21.20 3.00
C GLN A 420 -2.63 21.44 4.51
N ALA A 421 -3.76 21.67 5.19
CA ALA A 421 -3.78 21.82 6.65
C ALA A 421 -3.31 20.56 7.38
N GLU A 422 -3.76 19.40 6.91
CA GLU A 422 -3.36 18.11 7.44
C GLU A 422 -1.87 17.83 7.22
N GLY A 423 -1.34 18.11 6.02
CA GLY A 423 0.08 17.97 5.72
C GLY A 423 0.99 18.85 6.61
N HIS A 424 0.55 20.08 6.94
CA HIS A 424 1.25 20.92 7.92
C HIS A 424 1.29 20.26 9.29
N ARG A 425 0.15 19.76 9.77
CA ARG A 425 0.07 19.09 11.08
C ARG A 425 0.99 17.85 11.14
N GLN A 426 1.03 17.05 10.08
CA GLN A 426 1.89 15.88 10.00
C GLN A 426 3.38 16.24 9.95
N ALA A 427 3.73 17.32 9.26
CA ALA A 427 5.10 17.83 9.26
C ALA A 427 5.54 18.25 10.67
N ASP A 428 4.70 18.99 11.39
CA ASP A 428 4.97 19.42 12.77
C ASP A 428 5.12 18.22 13.73
N GLN A 429 4.30 17.19 13.60
CA GLN A 429 4.40 15.96 14.39
C GLN A 429 5.71 15.22 14.16
N LEU A 430 6.14 15.07 12.90
CA LEU A 430 7.42 14.43 12.56
C LEU A 430 8.58 15.20 13.19
N LEU A 431 8.60 16.53 13.02
CA LEU A 431 9.64 17.37 13.56
C LEU A 431 9.68 17.34 15.10
N ALA A 432 8.51 17.38 15.75
CA ALA A 432 8.39 17.27 17.20
C ALA A 432 8.90 15.93 17.73
N ARG A 433 8.57 14.82 17.05
CA ARG A 433 9.06 13.47 17.39
C ARG A 433 10.58 13.40 17.30
N HIS A 434 11.15 13.81 16.18
CA HIS A 434 12.60 13.81 15.98
C HIS A 434 13.31 14.69 17.01
N GLN A 435 12.80 15.93 17.24
CA GLN A 435 13.38 16.85 18.21
C GLN A 435 13.31 16.31 19.64
N SER A 436 12.26 15.56 20.01
CA SER A 436 12.15 14.96 21.33
C SER A 436 13.18 13.87 21.57
N GLU A 437 13.65 13.18 20.53
CA GLU A 437 14.63 12.09 20.62
C GLU A 437 16.07 12.59 20.48
N THR A 438 16.32 13.55 19.59
CA THR A 438 17.68 14.02 19.23
C THR A 438 18.06 15.35 19.87
N GLY A 439 17.09 16.14 20.33
CA GLY A 439 17.27 17.49 20.89
C GLY A 439 17.33 18.61 19.84
N SER A 440 17.28 18.31 18.54
CA SER A 440 17.34 19.30 17.45
C SER A 440 16.34 18.99 16.34
N LEU A 441 16.06 20.00 15.50
CA LEU A 441 15.35 19.76 14.24
C LEU A 441 16.30 19.09 13.24
N PRO A 442 15.79 18.21 12.35
CA PRO A 442 16.62 17.66 11.29
C PRO A 442 16.92 18.70 10.21
N GLU A 443 18.12 18.71 9.66
CA GLU A 443 18.45 19.54 8.52
C GLU A 443 17.93 18.94 7.21
N SER A 444 17.94 17.61 7.08
CA SER A 444 17.47 16.90 5.90
C SER A 444 16.65 15.66 6.22
N VAL A 445 15.57 15.47 5.46
CA VAL A 445 14.61 14.35 5.60
C VAL A 445 14.48 13.62 4.27
N ALA A 446 14.56 12.30 4.26
CA ALA A 446 14.18 11.52 3.10
C ALA A 446 12.74 11.01 3.25
N LEU A 447 11.86 11.41 2.33
CA LEU A 447 10.43 11.14 2.36
C LEU A 447 10.00 10.28 1.16
N VAL A 448 9.32 9.16 1.43
CA VAL A 448 8.74 8.30 0.38
C VAL A 448 7.30 8.69 0.11
N LEU A 449 6.95 8.92 -1.16
CA LEU A 449 5.59 9.26 -1.60
C LEU A 449 4.99 8.17 -2.49
N TRP A 450 3.85 7.64 -2.05
CA TRP A 450 3.09 6.62 -2.76
C TRP A 450 1.93 7.23 -3.56
N GLY A 451 1.70 6.71 -4.77
CA GLY A 451 0.62 7.19 -5.64
C GLY A 451 -0.76 6.96 -5.05
N THR A 452 -1.01 5.75 -4.54
CA THR A 452 -2.29 5.38 -3.93
C THR A 452 -2.64 6.26 -2.74
N ASP A 453 -1.71 6.46 -1.81
CA ASP A 453 -1.95 7.23 -0.59
C ASP A 453 -2.28 8.69 -0.93
N ASN A 454 -1.55 9.29 -1.88
CA ASN A 454 -1.84 10.65 -2.30
C ASN A 454 -3.17 10.81 -3.04
N LEU A 455 -3.65 9.78 -3.73
CA LEU A 455 -5.00 9.81 -4.32
C LEU A 455 -6.10 9.63 -3.27
N LYS A 456 -5.90 8.76 -2.28
CA LYS A 456 -6.86 8.51 -1.20
C LYS A 456 -6.96 9.67 -0.20
N THR A 457 -5.84 10.33 0.09
CA THR A 457 -5.74 11.43 1.05
C THR A 457 -5.83 12.81 0.40
N GLU A 458 -6.16 12.89 -0.87
CA GLU A 458 -6.23 14.13 -1.63
C GLU A 458 -4.93 14.96 -1.60
N GLY A 459 -3.77 14.27 -1.45
CA GLY A 459 -2.45 14.86 -1.52
C GLY A 459 -1.85 15.30 -0.18
N VAL A 460 -2.24 14.70 0.93
CA VAL A 460 -1.71 15.05 2.27
C VAL A 460 -0.19 14.91 2.33
N SER A 461 0.38 13.80 1.83
CA SER A 461 1.84 13.60 1.88
C SER A 461 2.61 14.57 0.98
N ILE A 462 2.00 15.02 -0.14
CA ILE A 462 2.55 16.11 -0.97
C ILE A 462 2.57 17.40 -0.16
N ALA A 463 1.47 17.74 0.51
CA ALA A 463 1.36 18.92 1.35
C ALA A 463 2.34 18.88 2.54
N GLN A 464 2.57 17.72 3.12
CA GLN A 464 3.57 17.50 4.18
C GLN A 464 4.99 17.80 3.68
N ALA A 465 5.37 17.28 2.49
CA ALA A 465 6.68 17.60 1.90
C ALA A 465 6.85 19.11 1.65
N LEU A 466 5.80 19.78 1.15
CA LEU A 466 5.80 21.24 0.98
C LEU A 466 5.93 21.96 2.32
N ALA A 467 5.19 21.52 3.35
CA ALA A 467 5.25 22.13 4.68
C ALA A 467 6.65 22.01 5.29
N LEU A 468 7.33 20.86 5.19
CA LEU A 468 8.72 20.68 5.63
C LEU A 468 9.66 21.70 4.94
N LEU A 469 9.54 21.85 3.61
CA LEU A 469 10.27 22.86 2.83
C LEU A 469 9.91 24.30 3.19
N GLY A 470 8.83 24.53 3.94
CA GLY A 470 8.28 25.87 4.19
C GLY A 470 7.66 26.47 2.93
N ALA A 471 6.95 25.64 2.16
CA ALA A 471 6.25 26.02 0.94
C ALA A 471 4.80 25.61 0.98
N GLU A 472 3.99 26.17 0.09
CA GLU A 472 2.57 25.84 -0.08
C GLU A 472 2.25 25.68 -1.57
N ALA A 473 1.25 24.85 -1.87
CA ALA A 473 0.68 24.78 -3.21
C ALA A 473 -0.15 26.04 -3.52
N ARG A 474 0.09 26.63 -4.66
CA ARG A 474 -0.68 27.76 -5.18
C ARG A 474 -1.73 27.24 -6.16
N GLN A 475 -2.97 27.63 -5.93
CA GLN A 475 -4.12 27.23 -6.74
C GLN A 475 -4.75 28.48 -7.39
N ASP A 476 -5.38 28.28 -8.55
CA ASP A 476 -6.20 29.30 -9.24
C ASP A 476 -7.60 29.41 -8.61
N SER A 477 -8.43 30.30 -9.16
CA SER A 477 -9.81 30.50 -8.71
C SER A 477 -10.74 29.30 -8.89
N TYR A 478 -10.31 28.28 -9.63
CA TYR A 478 -11.04 27.00 -9.84
C TYR A 478 -10.50 25.87 -8.94
N GLY A 479 -9.55 26.18 -8.05
CA GLY A 479 -8.89 25.20 -7.19
C GLY A 479 -7.89 24.31 -7.93
N ARG A 480 -7.39 24.74 -9.10
CA ARG A 480 -6.39 23.99 -9.86
C ARG A 480 -4.99 24.43 -9.50
N LEU A 481 -4.11 23.48 -9.38
CA LEU A 481 -2.69 23.68 -9.09
C LEU A 481 -2.03 24.52 -10.21
N VAL A 482 -1.33 25.59 -9.80
CA VAL A 482 -0.59 26.49 -10.71
C VAL A 482 0.88 26.66 -10.33
N GLY A 483 1.35 26.05 -9.26
CA GLY A 483 2.75 26.06 -8.82
C GLY A 483 2.92 26.15 -7.31
N ALA A 484 4.16 26.40 -6.88
CA ALA A 484 4.53 26.57 -5.48
C ALA A 484 4.70 28.04 -5.09
N LYS A 485 4.63 28.34 -3.80
CA LYS A 485 5.07 29.61 -3.17
C LYS A 485 5.75 29.29 -1.86
N LEU A 486 6.75 30.10 -1.48
CA LEU A 486 7.38 29.99 -0.17
C LEU A 486 6.56 30.75 0.87
N THR A 487 6.43 30.15 2.05
CA THR A 487 5.99 30.81 3.26
C THR A 487 7.16 31.64 3.81
N PRO A 488 6.99 32.94 4.14
CA PRO A 488 8.05 33.72 4.73
C PRO A 488 8.58 33.07 6.02
N LEU A 489 9.91 33.09 6.24
CA LEU A 489 10.54 32.48 7.43
C LEU A 489 9.95 32.99 8.75
N ALA A 490 9.64 34.32 8.81
CA ALA A 490 9.00 34.92 9.99
C ALA A 490 7.62 34.30 10.32
N SER A 491 6.90 33.81 9.31
CA SER A 491 5.61 33.11 9.48
C SER A 491 5.80 31.62 9.70
N LEU A 492 6.85 31.04 9.13
CA LEU A 492 7.18 29.61 9.29
C LEU A 492 7.63 29.29 10.72
N GLY A 493 8.35 30.21 11.37
CA GLY A 493 8.79 30.09 12.78
C GLY A 493 9.89 29.05 13.03
N ARG A 494 10.49 28.51 11.96
CA ARG A 494 11.58 27.53 11.98
C ARG A 494 12.40 27.61 10.70
N PRO A 495 13.58 26.99 10.65
CA PRO A 495 14.32 26.82 9.40
C PRO A 495 13.54 25.98 8.37
N ARG A 496 13.86 26.18 7.08
CA ARG A 496 13.41 25.29 6.00
C ARG A 496 14.20 24.00 6.06
N ILE A 497 13.47 22.89 6.05
CA ILE A 497 14.07 21.54 6.06
C ILE A 497 14.35 21.14 4.61
N ASP A 498 15.52 20.56 4.34
CA ASP A 498 15.82 19.97 3.04
C ASP A 498 15.10 18.62 2.90
N VAL A 499 14.31 18.43 1.85
CA VAL A 499 13.47 17.24 1.68
C VAL A 499 13.88 16.48 0.43
N LEU A 500 14.56 15.36 0.62
CA LEU A 500 14.80 14.39 -0.42
C LEU A 500 13.53 13.56 -0.64
N VAL A 501 12.86 13.75 -1.76
CA VAL A 501 11.61 13.04 -2.11
C VAL A 501 11.91 11.85 -2.99
N THR A 502 11.49 10.67 -2.56
CA THR A 502 11.50 9.44 -3.36
C THR A 502 10.08 9.10 -3.78
N LEU A 503 9.81 9.12 -5.09
CA LEU A 503 8.51 8.81 -5.65
C LEU A 503 8.39 7.33 -6.04
N SER A 504 7.23 6.72 -5.78
CA SER A 504 6.88 5.47 -6.45
C SER A 504 6.73 5.67 -7.96
N GLY A 505 6.93 4.61 -8.75
CA GLY A 505 6.74 4.68 -10.20
C GLY A 505 5.32 5.07 -10.60
N ILE A 506 4.35 4.61 -9.83
CA ILE A 506 2.92 4.94 -9.99
C ILE A 506 2.66 6.43 -9.72
N PHE A 507 3.25 6.99 -8.64
CA PHE A 507 3.15 8.43 -8.37
C PHE A 507 3.70 9.24 -9.54
N ARG A 508 4.90 8.92 -10.01
CA ARG A 508 5.55 9.59 -11.14
C ARG A 508 4.66 9.62 -12.38
N ASP A 509 4.01 8.50 -12.71
CA ASP A 509 3.20 8.38 -13.92
C ASP A 509 1.86 9.12 -13.82
N LEU A 510 1.21 9.07 -12.66
CA LEU A 510 -0.12 9.66 -12.47
C LEU A 510 -0.09 11.13 -12.07
N LEU A 511 0.96 11.58 -11.39
CA LEU A 511 1.05 12.89 -10.75
C LEU A 511 2.24 13.74 -11.25
N PRO A 512 2.41 13.90 -12.59
CA PRO A 512 3.55 14.65 -13.13
C PRO A 512 3.53 16.13 -12.71
N THR A 513 2.35 16.73 -12.58
CA THR A 513 2.21 18.12 -12.12
C THR A 513 2.67 18.29 -10.67
N GLN A 514 2.38 17.32 -9.80
CA GLN A 514 2.82 17.31 -8.41
C GLN A 514 4.32 17.04 -8.29
N THR A 515 4.85 16.20 -9.16
CA THR A 515 6.32 15.98 -9.29
C THR A 515 7.03 17.32 -9.60
N GLN A 516 6.49 18.08 -10.58
CA GLN A 516 7.01 19.40 -10.91
C GLN A 516 6.83 20.42 -9.78
N LEU A 517 5.69 20.39 -9.06
CA LEU A 517 5.40 21.23 -7.90
C LEU A 517 6.46 21.07 -6.80
N LEU A 518 6.79 19.82 -6.45
CA LEU A 518 7.80 19.51 -5.43
C LEU A 518 9.20 20.00 -5.87
N ALA A 519 9.56 19.78 -7.13
CA ALA A 519 10.81 20.26 -7.70
C ALA A 519 10.87 21.81 -7.75
N GLU A 520 9.75 22.49 -8.09
CA GLU A 520 9.64 23.94 -8.05
C GLU A 520 9.80 24.47 -6.63
N ALA A 521 9.14 23.86 -5.64
CA ALA A 521 9.26 24.26 -4.24
C ALA A 521 10.70 24.19 -3.73
N THR A 522 11.40 23.10 -4.04
CA THR A 522 12.81 22.94 -3.69
C THR A 522 13.70 23.99 -4.37
N TRP A 523 13.48 24.22 -5.67
CA TRP A 523 14.21 25.24 -6.41
C TRP A 523 13.98 26.65 -5.84
N LEU A 524 12.74 26.98 -5.49
CA LEU A 524 12.42 28.28 -4.85
C LEU A 524 13.13 28.42 -3.52
N ALA A 525 13.16 27.39 -2.67
CA ALA A 525 13.87 27.40 -1.40
C ALA A 525 15.40 27.55 -1.60
N ALA A 526 15.98 26.81 -2.55
CA ALA A 526 17.40 26.88 -2.86
C ALA A 526 17.86 28.26 -3.35
N THR A 527 16.99 28.97 -4.09
CA THR A 527 17.28 30.26 -4.70
C THR A 527 16.83 31.46 -3.86
N ALA A 528 16.09 31.23 -2.77
CA ALA A 528 15.68 32.30 -1.86
C ALA A 528 16.91 33.00 -1.24
N ASP A 529 16.85 34.35 -1.13
CA ASP A 529 17.90 35.12 -0.47
C ASP A 529 17.71 35.07 1.05
N GLU A 530 18.01 33.94 1.65
CA GLU A 530 17.85 33.63 3.08
C GLU A 530 19.18 33.12 3.65
N ASP A 531 19.36 33.27 4.97
CA ASP A 531 20.54 32.74 5.67
C ASP A 531 20.56 31.23 5.55
N PRO A 532 21.67 30.59 5.17
CA PRO A 532 21.81 29.13 5.12
C PRO A 532 21.47 28.43 6.45
N GLU A 533 21.67 29.05 7.60
CA GLU A 533 21.31 28.48 8.91
C GLU A 533 19.79 28.55 9.19
N GLU A 534 19.04 29.33 8.43
CA GLU A 534 17.57 29.39 8.44
C GLU A 534 16.95 28.68 7.23
N ASN A 535 17.77 28.17 6.29
CA ASN A 535 17.34 27.52 5.08
C ASN A 535 18.31 26.38 4.71
N PHE A 536 18.02 25.18 5.21
CA PHE A 536 18.90 24.02 4.99
C PHE A 536 18.92 23.55 3.53
N VAL A 537 17.84 23.79 2.76
CA VAL A 537 17.86 23.51 1.31
C VAL A 537 18.97 24.34 0.64
N ARG A 538 19.00 25.65 0.90
CA ARG A 538 20.04 26.56 0.37
C ARG A 538 21.42 26.18 0.88
N LYS A 539 21.55 25.86 2.17
CA LYS A 539 22.80 25.42 2.81
C LYS A 539 23.44 24.25 2.05
N HIS A 540 22.69 23.19 1.86
CA HIS A 540 23.20 21.99 1.21
C HIS A 540 23.44 22.18 -0.30
N VAL A 541 22.60 22.97 -0.98
CA VAL A 541 22.80 23.30 -2.40
C VAL A 541 24.07 24.11 -2.62
N LEU A 542 24.32 25.11 -1.79
CA LEU A 542 25.55 25.92 -1.87
C LEU A 542 26.79 25.08 -1.52
N ALA A 543 26.71 24.20 -0.53
CA ALA A 543 27.79 23.28 -0.19
C ALA A 543 28.12 22.35 -1.38
N TYR A 544 27.10 21.76 -2.01
CA TYR A 544 27.28 20.93 -3.21
C TYR A 544 27.95 21.70 -4.36
N GLN A 545 27.50 22.94 -4.64
CA GLN A 545 28.09 23.79 -5.68
C GLN A 545 29.54 24.14 -5.39
N ALA A 546 29.88 24.41 -4.13
CA ALA A 546 31.26 24.71 -3.73
C ALA A 546 32.19 23.49 -3.95
N GLU A 547 31.70 22.31 -3.76
CA GLU A 547 32.47 21.06 -3.91
C GLU A 547 32.56 20.57 -5.37
N HIS A 548 31.45 20.61 -6.12
CA HIS A 548 31.34 19.98 -7.44
C HIS A 548 31.18 20.99 -8.59
N GLY A 549 30.93 22.27 -8.29
CA GLY A 549 30.58 23.27 -9.31
C GLY A 549 29.17 23.06 -9.87
N GLY A 550 28.90 23.63 -11.03
CA GLY A 550 27.60 23.50 -11.70
C GLY A 550 26.61 24.62 -11.37
N ASP A 551 25.44 24.58 -12.00
CA ASP A 551 24.38 25.54 -11.77
C ASP A 551 23.53 25.17 -10.55
N ILE A 552 22.84 26.15 -10.02
CA ILE A 552 21.98 25.98 -8.84
C ILE A 552 20.77 25.06 -9.13
N GLU A 553 20.31 25.06 -10.38
CA GLU A 553 19.16 24.25 -10.78
C GLU A 553 19.49 22.75 -10.72
N ALA A 554 20.67 22.35 -11.20
CA ALA A 554 21.16 20.98 -11.13
C ALA A 554 21.46 20.57 -9.66
N ALA A 555 22.07 21.46 -8.89
CA ALA A 555 22.38 21.21 -7.47
C ALA A 555 21.15 21.12 -6.57
N ALA A 556 20.04 21.76 -6.95
CA ALA A 556 18.78 21.79 -6.22
C ALA A 556 17.84 20.61 -6.47
N LEU A 557 18.21 19.63 -7.32
CA LEU A 557 17.37 18.47 -7.57
C LEU A 557 17.21 17.60 -6.32
N ARG A 558 15.96 17.41 -5.88
CA ARG A 558 15.59 16.63 -4.67
C ARG A 558 14.45 15.66 -4.92
N VAL A 559 13.87 15.64 -6.12
CA VAL A 559 12.77 14.74 -6.47
C VAL A 559 13.30 13.61 -7.34
N PHE A 560 13.34 12.42 -6.77
CA PHE A 560 13.89 11.22 -7.40
C PHE A 560 12.85 10.12 -7.58
N SER A 561 12.98 9.35 -8.63
CA SER A 561 12.18 8.16 -8.89
C SER A 561 12.93 7.18 -9.80
N ASN A 562 12.21 6.20 -10.33
CA ASN A 562 12.69 5.30 -11.38
C ASN A 562 12.77 6.03 -12.74
N ALA A 563 13.47 5.42 -13.70
CA ALA A 563 13.31 5.75 -15.10
C ALA A 563 11.86 5.52 -15.56
N GLU A 564 11.47 6.15 -16.66
CA GLU A 564 10.19 5.88 -17.30
C GLU A 564 10.01 4.38 -17.61
N GLY A 565 8.81 3.85 -17.33
CA GLY A 565 8.49 2.43 -17.53
C GLY A 565 9.05 1.47 -16.49
N ALA A 566 9.83 1.96 -15.52
CA ALA A 566 10.32 1.15 -14.40
C ALA A 566 9.54 1.46 -13.11
N TYR A 567 9.24 0.41 -12.35
CA TYR A 567 8.51 0.47 -11.09
C TYR A 567 9.32 -0.21 -9.98
N GLY A 568 9.17 0.21 -8.75
CA GLY A 568 9.87 -0.39 -7.61
C GLY A 568 11.38 -0.15 -7.55
N SER A 569 11.96 -0.32 -6.38
CA SER A 569 13.40 -0.23 -6.13
C SER A 569 14.15 -1.51 -6.52
N ASN A 570 13.43 -2.64 -6.60
CA ASN A 570 13.92 -4.01 -6.77
C ASN A 570 14.80 -4.54 -5.62
N VAL A 571 14.91 -3.82 -4.53
CA VAL A 571 15.58 -4.30 -3.31
C VAL A 571 14.86 -5.53 -2.74
N ASN A 572 13.51 -5.52 -2.76
CA ASN A 572 12.69 -6.67 -2.39
C ASN A 572 13.02 -7.92 -3.24
N TYR A 573 13.11 -7.80 -4.56
CA TYR A 573 13.45 -8.92 -5.44
C TYR A 573 14.89 -9.42 -5.22
N LEU A 574 15.82 -8.53 -4.93
CA LEU A 574 17.20 -8.91 -4.63
C LEU A 574 17.26 -9.74 -3.34
N LEU A 575 16.53 -9.31 -2.29
CA LEU A 575 16.40 -10.04 -1.03
C LEU A 575 15.75 -11.41 -1.23
N ASP A 576 14.61 -11.48 -1.91
CA ASP A 576 13.86 -12.71 -2.15
C ASP A 576 14.66 -13.74 -2.96
N SER A 577 15.51 -13.26 -3.87
CA SER A 577 16.36 -14.14 -4.68
C SER A 577 17.49 -14.81 -3.89
N GLY A 578 17.81 -14.32 -2.69
CA GLY A 578 18.94 -14.77 -1.88
C GLY A 578 20.30 -14.61 -2.56
N ARG A 579 20.42 -13.71 -3.56
CA ARG A 579 21.65 -13.51 -4.37
C ARG A 579 22.51 -12.34 -3.89
N TRP A 580 22.19 -11.75 -2.77
CA TRP A 580 22.98 -10.70 -2.14
C TRP A 580 23.87 -11.29 -1.04
N GLU A 581 25.07 -10.73 -0.89
CA GLU A 581 26.05 -11.18 0.12
C GLU A 581 26.34 -10.08 1.15
N GLU A 582 26.25 -8.80 0.73
CA GLU A 582 26.58 -7.63 1.57
C GLU A 582 25.48 -6.56 1.47
N GLU A 583 25.26 -5.82 2.58
CA GLU A 583 24.25 -4.77 2.67
C GLU A 583 24.45 -3.66 1.62
N GLU A 584 25.71 -3.41 1.22
CA GLU A 584 26.07 -2.45 0.18
C GLU A 584 25.39 -2.73 -1.16
N GLU A 585 25.13 -4.00 -1.48
CA GLU A 585 24.44 -4.38 -2.72
C GLU A 585 22.98 -3.92 -2.73
N LEU A 586 22.32 -3.90 -1.57
CA LEU A 586 20.95 -3.37 -1.43
C LEU A 586 20.93 -1.85 -1.65
N ALA A 587 21.90 -1.14 -1.09
CA ALA A 587 22.08 0.30 -1.28
C ALA A 587 22.41 0.64 -2.75
N ASP A 588 23.23 -0.15 -3.42
CA ASP A 588 23.56 0.00 -4.83
C ASP A 588 22.33 -0.24 -5.71
N CYS A 589 21.58 -1.30 -5.45
CA CYS A 589 20.33 -1.59 -6.14
C CYS A 589 19.37 -0.39 -6.05
N TYR A 590 19.16 0.14 -4.85
CA TYR A 590 18.31 1.31 -4.63
C TYR A 590 18.78 2.52 -5.44
N THR A 591 20.05 2.93 -5.28
CA THR A 591 20.58 4.16 -5.90
C THR A 591 20.66 4.08 -7.43
N GLN A 592 20.88 2.90 -7.99
CA GLN A 592 20.82 2.69 -9.43
C GLN A 592 19.42 2.81 -9.99
N ARG A 593 18.42 2.25 -9.29
CA ARG A 593 17.00 2.23 -9.71
C ARG A 593 16.30 3.54 -9.47
N LYS A 594 16.56 4.21 -8.36
CA LYS A 594 15.94 5.46 -7.93
C LYS A 594 16.76 6.72 -8.25
N GLY A 595 17.90 6.59 -8.91
CA GLY A 595 18.82 7.69 -9.23
C GLY A 595 18.39 8.58 -10.41
N PHE A 596 17.10 8.66 -10.75
CA PHE A 596 16.58 9.53 -11.80
C PHE A 596 15.89 10.74 -11.16
N ALA A 597 16.49 11.92 -11.38
CA ALA A 597 15.96 13.19 -10.87
C ALA A 597 14.97 13.82 -11.86
N TYR A 598 13.95 14.44 -11.30
CA TYR A 598 12.90 15.16 -12.00
C TYR A 598 12.98 16.64 -11.66
N ASP A 599 13.13 17.48 -12.69
CA ASP A 599 13.20 18.92 -12.51
C ASP A 599 11.82 19.59 -12.55
N ARG A 600 11.77 20.89 -12.23
CA ARG A 600 10.54 21.70 -12.24
C ARG A 600 9.89 21.86 -13.61
N HIS A 601 10.57 21.49 -14.69
CA HIS A 601 10.05 21.49 -16.06
C HIS A 601 9.59 20.09 -16.52
N GLY A 602 9.70 19.08 -15.65
CA GLY A 602 9.37 17.69 -15.96
C GLY A 602 10.45 16.94 -16.73
N LYS A 603 11.66 17.50 -16.86
CA LYS A 603 12.76 16.81 -17.49
C LYS A 603 13.38 15.80 -16.54
N VAL A 604 13.63 14.60 -17.06
CA VAL A 604 14.24 13.50 -16.33
C VAL A 604 15.72 13.38 -16.69
N SER A 605 16.56 13.16 -15.69
CA SER A 605 17.98 12.90 -15.88
C SER A 605 18.51 11.91 -14.84
N LYS A 606 19.44 11.03 -15.26
CA LYS A 606 20.12 10.14 -14.31
C LYS A 606 21.13 10.94 -13.49
N GLN A 607 20.96 10.97 -12.18
CA GLN A 607 21.71 11.79 -11.22
C GLN A 607 22.16 10.96 -10.01
N SER A 608 22.63 9.73 -10.22
CA SER A 608 23.02 8.83 -9.12
C SER A 608 24.14 9.43 -8.24
N SER A 609 25.07 10.20 -8.81
CA SER A 609 26.14 10.85 -8.01
C SER A 609 25.60 11.96 -7.11
N LEU A 610 24.65 12.77 -7.60
CA LEU A 610 23.97 13.78 -6.79
C LEU A 610 23.15 13.11 -5.69
N LEU A 611 22.40 12.04 -6.02
CA LEU A 611 21.63 11.29 -5.03
C LEU A 611 22.53 10.79 -3.90
N ASN A 612 23.66 10.15 -4.22
CA ASN A 612 24.59 9.66 -3.21
C ASN A 612 25.09 10.77 -2.31
N ARG A 613 25.41 11.97 -2.86
CA ARG A 613 25.86 13.12 -2.06
C ARG A 613 24.74 13.69 -1.15
N VAL A 614 23.51 13.78 -1.67
CA VAL A 614 22.36 14.26 -0.88
C VAL A 614 22.04 13.29 0.28
N LEU A 615 22.20 11.98 0.06
CA LEU A 615 22.01 10.96 1.10
C LEU A 615 22.97 11.14 2.30
N GLU A 616 24.15 11.75 2.12
CA GLU A 616 25.08 12.04 3.21
C GLU A 616 24.52 13.05 4.22
N ASP A 617 23.62 13.95 3.77
CA ASP A 617 23.03 14.99 4.62
C ASP A 617 21.73 14.52 5.31
N VAL A 618 21.11 13.39 4.89
CA VAL A 618 19.84 12.90 5.41
C VAL A 618 19.98 12.45 6.88
N GLU A 619 19.15 12.98 7.77
CA GLU A 619 19.17 12.69 9.21
C GLU A 619 18.03 11.77 9.68
N LEU A 620 17.01 11.58 8.86
CA LEU A 620 15.94 10.59 9.08
C LEU A 620 15.30 10.16 7.77
N THR A 621 14.71 8.96 7.76
CA THR A 621 13.87 8.48 6.65
C THR A 621 12.44 8.26 7.13
N TYR A 622 11.46 8.49 6.25
CA TYR A 622 10.07 8.58 6.65
C TYR A 622 9.08 8.19 5.55
N GLN A 623 7.99 7.54 5.97
CA GLN A 623 6.77 7.41 5.16
C GLN A 623 5.52 7.43 6.02
N ASN A 624 4.38 7.77 5.40
CA ASN A 624 3.05 7.62 6.00
C ASN A 624 2.52 6.18 5.81
N LEU A 625 1.67 5.75 6.73
CA LEU A 625 0.80 4.59 6.62
C LEU A 625 -0.64 5.09 6.68
N ASP A 626 -1.34 5.03 5.56
CA ASP A 626 -2.64 5.68 5.36
C ASP A 626 -3.82 4.70 5.25
N SER A 627 -3.58 3.39 5.29
CA SER A 627 -4.60 2.35 5.10
C SER A 627 -4.52 1.30 6.20
N VAL A 628 -5.64 1.02 6.86
CA VAL A 628 -5.72 -0.02 7.90
C VAL A 628 -5.46 -1.42 7.34
N GLU A 629 -5.93 -1.67 6.13
CA GLU A 629 -5.77 -2.98 5.47
C GLU A 629 -4.31 -3.29 5.13
N LEU A 630 -3.49 -2.25 4.94
CA LEU A 630 -2.08 -2.37 4.61
C LEU A 630 -1.23 -2.06 5.84
N GLY A 631 -0.39 -3.00 6.25
CA GLY A 631 0.66 -2.76 7.24
C GLY A 631 2.02 -2.60 6.57
N ILE A 632 3.00 -2.09 7.28
CA ILE A 632 4.38 -2.03 6.77
C ILE A 632 4.99 -3.42 6.60
N THR A 633 4.44 -4.43 7.28
CA THR A 633 4.84 -5.84 7.17
C THR A 633 4.02 -6.63 6.14
N THR A 634 3.03 -6.00 5.46
CA THR A 634 2.19 -6.68 4.45
C THR A 634 2.61 -6.39 3.01
N VAL A 635 3.36 -5.33 2.77
CA VAL A 635 3.74 -4.85 1.43
C VAL A 635 5.25 -4.84 1.28
N ASP A 636 5.78 -5.70 0.42
CA ASP A 636 7.21 -5.84 0.13
C ASP A 636 7.85 -4.57 -0.46
N HIS A 637 7.08 -3.80 -1.24
CA HIS A 637 7.55 -2.52 -1.78
C HIS A 637 7.88 -1.48 -0.70
N TYR A 638 7.32 -1.60 0.50
CA TYR A 638 7.59 -0.67 1.60
C TYR A 638 9.02 -0.84 2.10
N PHE A 639 9.44 -2.06 2.49
CA PHE A 639 10.84 -2.27 2.86
C PHE A 639 11.78 -2.13 1.65
N GLY A 640 11.32 -2.50 0.46
CA GLY A 640 12.08 -2.32 -0.77
C GLY A 640 12.44 -0.86 -1.03
N THR A 641 11.56 0.09 -0.72
CA THR A 641 11.79 1.52 -0.99
C THR A 641 12.30 2.26 0.24
N LEU A 642 11.57 2.26 1.37
CA LEU A 642 11.99 2.97 2.58
C LEU A 642 13.20 2.28 3.24
N GLY A 643 13.22 0.95 3.29
CA GLY A 643 14.38 0.20 3.74
C GLY A 643 15.57 0.38 2.80
N GLY A 644 15.33 0.35 1.48
CA GLY A 644 16.38 0.58 0.48
C GLY A 644 17.03 1.97 0.58
N ILE A 645 16.23 3.05 0.79
CA ILE A 645 16.81 4.38 1.01
C ILE A 645 17.53 4.46 2.36
N SER A 646 17.03 3.80 3.40
CA SER A 646 17.69 3.76 4.72
C SER A 646 19.06 3.06 4.63
N SER A 647 19.16 1.94 3.91
CA SER A 647 20.43 1.28 3.60
C SER A 647 21.38 2.18 2.80
N ALA A 648 20.86 2.92 1.80
CA ALA A 648 21.65 3.87 1.02
C ALA A 648 22.14 5.07 1.85
N VAL A 649 21.35 5.57 2.80
CA VAL A 649 21.74 6.61 3.77
C VAL A 649 22.84 6.08 4.68
N HIS A 650 22.65 4.87 5.24
CA HIS A 650 23.67 4.22 6.09
C HIS A 650 25.02 4.11 5.37
N ARG A 651 25.03 3.66 4.13
CA ARG A 651 26.25 3.59 3.33
C ARG A 651 26.89 4.97 3.09
N ALA A 652 26.07 5.99 2.76
CA ALA A 652 26.57 7.32 2.44
C ALA A 652 27.12 8.05 3.67
N ARG A 653 26.45 7.94 4.82
CA ARG A 653 26.83 8.61 6.07
C ARG A 653 27.85 7.82 6.89
N GLY A 654 27.88 6.48 6.76
CA GLY A 654 28.62 5.59 7.64
C GLY A 654 27.96 5.33 9.00
N GLU A 655 26.74 5.84 9.20
CA GLU A 655 25.91 5.63 10.40
C GLU A 655 24.44 5.47 10.03
N ARG A 656 23.69 4.75 10.86
CA ARG A 656 22.23 4.60 10.68
C ARG A 656 21.50 5.82 11.22
N VAL A 657 20.43 6.19 10.54
CA VAL A 657 19.53 7.27 10.94
C VAL A 657 18.18 6.70 11.35
N PRO A 658 17.39 7.40 12.18
CA PRO A 658 16.05 6.97 12.54
C PRO A 658 15.16 6.76 11.32
N VAL A 659 14.38 5.68 11.34
CA VAL A 659 13.32 5.38 10.37
C VAL A 659 11.99 5.57 11.07
N TYR A 660 11.19 6.52 10.60
CA TYR A 660 9.89 6.81 11.18
C TYR A 660 8.75 6.42 10.24
N ILE A 661 7.69 5.89 10.84
CA ILE A 661 6.41 5.59 10.21
C ILE A 661 5.34 6.42 10.90
N ALA A 662 4.58 7.21 10.15
CA ALA A 662 3.42 7.88 10.70
C ALA A 662 2.15 7.11 10.37
N ASP A 663 1.52 6.61 11.42
CA ASP A 663 0.25 5.88 11.33
C ASP A 663 -0.90 6.88 11.38
N HIS A 664 -1.58 7.01 10.25
CA HIS A 664 -2.76 7.86 10.05
C HIS A 664 -4.01 7.02 9.72
N THR A 665 -3.99 5.74 10.02
CA THR A 665 -5.05 4.79 9.67
C THR A 665 -6.33 5.01 10.45
N THR A 666 -6.22 5.47 11.70
CA THR A 666 -7.36 5.84 12.54
C THR A 666 -7.58 7.35 12.52
N GLY A 667 -8.82 7.79 12.68
CA GLY A 667 -9.15 9.20 12.79
C GLY A 667 -8.39 9.91 13.91
N GLY A 668 -8.16 11.21 13.79
CA GLY A 668 -7.45 12.02 14.79
C GLY A 668 -6.04 12.44 14.36
N ALA A 669 -5.17 12.67 15.36
CA ALA A 669 -3.86 13.30 15.11
C ALA A 669 -2.85 12.40 14.39
N GLY A 670 -3.08 11.08 14.29
CA GLY A 670 -2.08 10.11 13.84
C GLY A 670 -0.96 9.94 14.89
N ARG A 671 -0.08 8.98 14.68
CA ARG A 671 1.05 8.70 15.58
C ARG A 671 2.32 8.43 14.80
N VAL A 672 3.38 9.18 15.11
CA VAL A 672 4.71 8.94 14.55
C VAL A 672 5.45 7.94 15.43
N ARG A 673 5.78 6.77 14.88
CA ARG A 673 6.53 5.69 15.53
C ARG A 673 7.87 5.48 14.86
N THR A 674 8.83 4.94 15.59
CA THR A 674 10.01 4.34 14.94
C THR A 674 9.59 3.09 14.18
N LEU A 675 10.41 2.67 13.21
CA LEU A 675 10.16 1.42 12.47
C LEU A 675 10.00 0.23 13.42
N ASN A 676 10.86 0.10 14.41
CA ASN A 676 10.80 -1.01 15.37
C ASN A 676 9.50 -0.98 16.20
N GLU A 677 9.05 0.19 16.65
CA GLU A 677 7.76 0.34 17.32
C GLU A 677 6.59 -0.12 16.44
N GLN A 678 6.60 0.25 15.15
CA GLN A 678 5.53 -0.11 14.22
C GLN A 678 5.55 -1.61 13.87
N VAL A 679 6.71 -2.17 13.54
CA VAL A 679 6.85 -3.61 13.26
C VAL A 679 6.45 -4.45 14.47
N ALA A 680 6.87 -4.04 15.67
CA ALA A 680 6.50 -4.72 16.90
C ALA A 680 4.98 -4.67 17.16
N LEU A 681 4.32 -3.53 16.88
CA LEU A 681 2.87 -3.41 16.98
C LEU A 681 2.17 -4.34 15.99
N GLU A 682 2.53 -4.32 14.70
CA GLU A 682 1.93 -5.18 13.69
C GLU A 682 2.18 -6.67 13.96
N THR A 683 3.36 -7.04 14.44
CA THR A 683 3.66 -8.42 14.82
C THR A 683 2.74 -8.88 15.95
N ARG A 684 2.52 -8.05 16.98
CA ARG A 684 1.64 -8.38 18.12
C ARG A 684 0.16 -8.38 17.75
N THR A 685 -0.28 -7.44 16.95
CA THR A 685 -1.70 -7.30 16.60
C THR A 685 -2.15 -8.22 15.49
N ARG A 686 -1.22 -8.68 14.62
CA ARG A 686 -1.47 -9.56 13.48
C ARG A 686 -0.78 -10.91 13.64
N LEU A 687 0.51 -11.02 13.35
CA LEU A 687 1.24 -12.29 13.18
C LEU A 687 1.16 -13.22 14.41
N LEU A 688 1.26 -12.69 15.63
CA LEU A 688 1.18 -13.45 16.88
C LEU A 688 -0.25 -13.53 17.45
N ASN A 689 -1.20 -12.77 16.90
CA ASN A 689 -2.57 -12.69 17.40
C ASN A 689 -3.41 -13.85 16.85
N PRO A 690 -3.96 -14.75 17.70
CA PRO A 690 -4.83 -15.83 17.28
C PRO A 690 -6.03 -15.36 16.46
N LYS A 691 -6.64 -14.23 16.82
CA LYS A 691 -7.77 -13.66 16.08
C LYS A 691 -7.44 -13.42 14.61
N TRP A 692 -6.23 -12.92 14.32
CA TRP A 692 -5.80 -12.65 12.96
C TRP A 692 -5.34 -13.93 12.23
N TYR A 693 -4.40 -14.70 12.80
CA TYR A 693 -3.83 -15.81 12.04
C TYR A 693 -4.81 -16.98 11.86
N GLU A 694 -5.75 -17.20 12.81
CA GLU A 694 -6.80 -18.21 12.65
C GLU A 694 -7.77 -17.81 11.54
N SER A 695 -8.16 -16.52 11.45
CA SER A 695 -8.99 -16.02 10.34
C SER A 695 -8.29 -16.17 8.97
N MET A 696 -6.97 -16.06 8.91
CA MET A 696 -6.22 -16.34 7.68
C MET A 696 -6.21 -17.85 7.36
N LEU A 697 -6.03 -18.71 8.37
CA LEU A 697 -6.01 -20.16 8.19
C LEU A 697 -7.34 -20.71 7.65
N ASP A 698 -8.47 -20.05 7.94
CA ASP A 698 -9.80 -20.42 7.40
C ASP A 698 -9.83 -20.35 5.86
N HIS A 699 -8.97 -19.52 5.24
CA HIS A 699 -8.81 -19.43 3.78
C HIS A 699 -7.72 -20.36 3.20
N GLY A 700 -7.22 -21.31 3.98
CA GLY A 700 -6.30 -22.37 3.54
C GLY A 700 -5.03 -21.81 2.91
N TYR A 701 -4.70 -22.24 1.69
CA TYR A 701 -3.46 -21.87 1.00
C TYR A 701 -3.25 -20.35 0.85
N GLU A 702 -4.30 -19.61 0.53
CA GLU A 702 -4.21 -18.16 0.28
C GLU A 702 -3.98 -17.38 1.58
N GLY A 703 -4.62 -17.81 2.68
CA GLY A 703 -4.38 -17.22 4.00
C GLY A 703 -2.99 -17.54 4.55
N VAL A 704 -2.48 -18.76 4.36
CA VAL A 704 -1.11 -19.12 4.74
C VAL A 704 -0.08 -18.25 4.02
N ARG A 705 -0.31 -17.91 2.76
CA ARG A 705 0.56 -16.96 2.02
C ARG A 705 0.59 -15.56 2.63
N GLN A 706 -0.50 -15.09 3.24
CA GLN A 706 -0.50 -13.81 3.96
C GLN A 706 0.41 -13.88 5.20
N ILE A 707 0.34 -14.99 5.94
CA ILE A 707 1.21 -15.21 7.10
C ILE A 707 2.69 -15.25 6.67
N GLU A 708 2.99 -15.97 5.61
CA GLU A 708 4.35 -16.06 5.05
C GLU A 708 4.86 -14.69 4.59
N ALA A 709 4.03 -13.90 3.90
CA ALA A 709 4.39 -12.56 3.45
C ALA A 709 4.77 -11.63 4.63
N HIS A 710 4.04 -11.69 5.75
CA HIS A 710 4.39 -10.94 6.95
C HIS A 710 5.78 -11.30 7.50
N VAL A 711 6.10 -12.60 7.55
CA VAL A 711 7.43 -13.08 8.02
C VAL A 711 8.52 -12.59 7.09
N THR A 712 8.34 -12.77 5.78
CA THR A 712 9.31 -12.36 4.75
C THR A 712 9.54 -10.85 4.75
N ASN A 713 8.47 -10.05 4.85
CA ASN A 713 8.60 -8.60 4.89
C ASN A 713 9.27 -8.11 6.17
N THR A 714 9.02 -8.75 7.32
CA THR A 714 9.72 -8.45 8.58
C THR A 714 11.22 -8.72 8.44
N MET A 715 11.60 -9.84 7.81
CA MET A 715 13.00 -10.13 7.48
C MET A 715 13.58 -9.07 6.53
N GLY A 716 12.81 -8.63 5.53
CA GLY A 716 13.22 -7.57 4.61
C GLY A 716 13.53 -6.25 5.32
N TRP A 717 12.72 -5.87 6.29
CA TRP A 717 12.98 -4.70 7.15
C TRP A 717 14.26 -4.87 7.99
N SER A 718 14.45 -6.04 8.60
CA SER A 718 15.67 -6.33 9.36
C SER A 718 16.92 -6.24 8.48
N ALA A 719 16.90 -6.83 7.28
CA ALA A 719 18.01 -6.84 6.35
C ALA A 719 18.37 -5.45 5.81
N THR A 720 17.39 -4.56 5.60
CA THR A 720 17.61 -3.23 5.02
C THR A 720 17.93 -2.14 6.04
N THR A 721 17.42 -2.25 7.25
CA THR A 721 17.56 -1.19 8.26
C THR A 721 18.41 -1.61 9.46
N GLY A 722 18.47 -2.89 9.77
CA GLY A 722 19.11 -3.42 10.98
C GLY A 722 18.42 -3.03 12.30
N ASP A 723 17.27 -2.34 12.22
CA ASP A 723 16.53 -1.84 13.39
C ASP A 723 15.52 -2.85 13.95
N VAL A 724 15.13 -3.82 13.14
CA VAL A 724 14.13 -4.84 13.52
C VAL A 724 14.86 -6.06 14.06
N SER A 725 14.68 -6.37 15.35
CA SER A 725 15.29 -7.49 16.05
C SER A 725 14.30 -8.65 16.24
#